data_ff67c24b3425b961adcd7aa730b0850e
#
_entry.id   ff67c24b3425b961adcd7aa730b0850e
#
_cell.length_a   1.000
_cell.length_b   1.000
_cell.length_c   1.000
_cell.angle_alpha   90.00
_cell.angle_beta   90.00
_cell.angle_gamma   90.00
#
_symmetry.space_group_name_H-M   'P 1'
#
loop_
_entity.id
_entity.type
_entity.pdbx_description
1 polymer ?
#
loop_
_entity_poly.entity_id
_entity_poly.type
_entity_poly.pdbx_seq_one_letter_code
_entity_poly.pdbx_strand_id
1 'polypeptide(L)'
;MSVTEPLGPPDTAFAAAVDAVRRGTRDLHTAVANVVGQLTDPELLWLLDGDLTISRGLREMSQRYNKVPFGAGRVDRLGIPGIRFTDGPRGVALGASTAFPVAIARAATWDPDLERSIADAIGAEASAQGANLWAGICINLAYSPGWGRAQESYGEDPVLLGAMGAAAVEGANPWVMSCVKHFALNSMEEARFRVDVRVADDVLHEVYLPHFRTVVEAGVDCVMSAYNSVNGTWAGHNRHLLTEILREDWGFAGFVMTDFIWGLRDPVGSVAAGQDLEMPFRQQRAGTLAAALADGTLKRSDAERAAHRQLSAQIRLELRARPQPPADTVACVEHRRLAREAAGRGAVLLRNRDLNGAPALPLTDASLSRVALLGPLADQRNQGDVGSSMVSAPTSVTILDGLQERLGHRLIRVADTSPAAAAAAARGADAAVIVVGLSSVDEGESMIGVDTATTQLLGGIARFRPVAAALVKVAARVAKLKRFGGDRRDLRLRPEDVALIRAVAQVNARTVVVVIGGGTIVVDPWDADVAAVLLAWYPGMEGGHAIADILLGDTEPAGRLPVAIPHRQSDLPQVDWDATTVRYDRWWGQRTLDRDGIPAAYPLGFGLGYTTFELADLAVSQLDGERFNAAVTVTNTGIRPGRHVVQIYAVQPADT
;
A
#
# COMPACT_ATOMS: atom_id res chain seq x y z
N MET A 1 8.48 29.36 -7.80
CA MET A 1 8.72 29.29 -9.25
C MET A 1 7.64 28.37 -9.82
N SER A 2 6.72 28.92 -10.61
CA SER A 2 5.62 28.19 -11.24
C SER A 2 6.19 27.13 -12.20
N VAL A 3 5.95 25.84 -11.88
CA VAL A 3 6.30 24.72 -12.77
C VAL A 3 5.05 24.36 -13.57
N THR A 4 4.61 25.30 -14.37
CA THR A 4 3.64 25.03 -15.44
C THR A 4 4.33 25.31 -16.76
N GLU A 5 5.18 24.38 -17.24
CA GLU A 5 5.41 24.31 -18.67
C GLU A 5 4.28 23.49 -19.27
N PRO A 6 3.42 24.09 -20.12
CA PRO A 6 2.46 23.34 -20.90
C PRO A 6 3.17 22.37 -21.85
N LEU A 7 2.46 21.34 -22.31
CA LEU A 7 2.76 20.51 -23.46
C LEU A 7 3.64 21.29 -24.45
N GLY A 8 4.71 20.67 -24.94
CA GLY A 8 5.65 21.30 -25.90
C GLY A 8 4.93 22.03 -27.03
N PRO A 9 5.65 22.84 -27.84
CA PRO A 9 5.02 23.70 -28.82
C PRO A 9 3.93 22.95 -29.61
N PRO A 10 2.82 23.58 -29.98
CA PRO A 10 1.63 22.94 -30.55
C PRO A 10 1.90 22.13 -31.83
N ASP A 11 3.05 22.30 -32.44
CA ASP A 11 3.46 21.65 -33.70
C ASP A 11 4.33 20.39 -33.52
N THR A 12 4.41 19.80 -32.31
CA THR A 12 5.22 18.60 -32.10
C THR A 12 4.49 17.32 -32.52
N ALA A 13 5.27 16.27 -32.83
CA ALA A 13 4.72 14.98 -33.25
C ALA A 13 3.80 14.36 -32.18
N PHE A 14 4.15 14.50 -30.90
CA PHE A 14 3.32 14.00 -29.80
C PHE A 14 2.00 14.79 -29.67
N ALA A 15 2.05 16.11 -29.70
CA ALA A 15 0.85 16.95 -29.65
C ALA A 15 -0.08 16.69 -30.85
N ALA A 16 0.48 16.54 -32.05
CA ALA A 16 -0.28 16.19 -33.25
C ALA A 16 -0.94 14.80 -33.13
N ALA A 17 -0.28 13.82 -32.50
CA ALA A 17 -0.84 12.50 -32.25
C ALA A 17 -2.02 12.57 -31.26
N VAL A 18 -1.85 13.29 -30.14
CA VAL A 18 -2.95 13.53 -29.16
C VAL A 18 -4.15 14.16 -29.85
N ASP A 19 -3.94 15.18 -30.67
CA ASP A 19 -4.99 15.93 -31.35
C ASP A 19 -5.70 15.10 -32.43
N ALA A 20 -4.96 14.27 -33.15
CA ALA A 20 -5.52 13.36 -34.15
C ALA A 20 -6.46 12.30 -33.51
N VAL A 21 -6.06 11.73 -32.37
CA VAL A 21 -6.88 10.77 -31.61
C VAL A 21 -8.11 11.48 -31.02
N ARG A 22 -7.92 12.66 -30.42
CA ARG A 22 -9.02 13.46 -29.84
C ARG A 22 -10.09 13.82 -30.87
N ARG A 23 -9.69 14.13 -32.10
CA ARG A 23 -10.62 14.42 -33.20
C ARG A 23 -11.17 13.16 -33.90
N GLY A 24 -10.72 11.98 -33.54
CA GLY A 24 -11.13 10.73 -34.19
C GLY A 24 -10.63 10.60 -35.65
N THR A 25 -9.59 11.38 -36.05
CA THR A 25 -9.01 11.29 -37.39
C THR A 25 -8.00 10.17 -37.54
N ARG A 26 -7.48 9.65 -36.40
CA ARG A 26 -6.65 8.46 -36.32
C ARG A 26 -6.97 7.68 -35.03
N ASP A 27 -6.85 6.35 -35.09
CA ASP A 27 -6.88 5.52 -33.90
C ASP A 27 -5.56 5.68 -33.10
N LEU A 28 -5.61 5.32 -31.82
CA LEU A 28 -4.47 5.48 -30.91
C LEU A 28 -3.23 4.73 -31.40
N HIS A 29 -3.39 3.48 -31.86
CA HIS A 29 -2.27 2.65 -32.28
C HIS A 29 -1.52 3.30 -33.45
N THR A 30 -2.23 3.73 -34.49
CA THR A 30 -1.67 4.40 -35.67
C THR A 30 -1.03 5.73 -35.30
N ALA A 31 -1.65 6.52 -34.41
CA ALA A 31 -1.11 7.79 -33.96
C ALA A 31 0.21 7.61 -33.21
N VAL A 32 0.29 6.65 -32.30
CA VAL A 32 1.52 6.31 -31.55
C VAL A 32 2.59 5.77 -32.48
N ALA A 33 2.25 4.86 -33.41
CA ALA A 33 3.21 4.30 -34.37
C ALA A 33 3.90 5.39 -35.19
N ASN A 34 3.17 6.46 -35.56
CA ASN A 34 3.75 7.60 -36.27
C ASN A 34 4.76 8.40 -35.41
N VAL A 35 4.56 8.49 -34.11
CA VAL A 35 5.53 9.13 -33.19
C VAL A 35 6.76 8.23 -33.03
N VAL A 36 6.56 6.92 -32.78
CA VAL A 36 7.64 5.92 -32.65
C VAL A 36 8.51 5.87 -33.88
N GLY A 37 7.91 5.92 -35.10
CA GLY A 37 8.63 5.91 -36.37
C GLY A 37 9.53 7.13 -36.60
N GLN A 38 9.37 8.22 -35.84
CA GLN A 38 10.21 9.41 -35.89
C GLN A 38 11.35 9.40 -34.86
N LEU A 39 11.40 8.41 -33.96
CA LEU A 39 12.48 8.26 -32.97
C LEU A 39 13.76 7.79 -33.66
N THR A 40 14.83 8.47 -33.35
CA THR A 40 16.18 7.95 -33.64
C THR A 40 16.52 6.81 -32.68
N ASP A 41 17.49 5.96 -33.01
CA ASP A 41 17.90 4.87 -32.11
C ASP A 41 18.29 5.35 -30.70
N PRO A 42 19.08 6.44 -30.54
CA PRO A 42 19.35 6.98 -29.20
C PRO A 42 18.10 7.43 -28.45
N GLU A 43 17.11 8.06 -29.10
CA GLU A 43 15.86 8.50 -28.49
C GLU A 43 14.96 7.32 -28.15
N LEU A 44 14.92 6.31 -29.01
CA LEU A 44 14.16 5.08 -28.75
C LEU A 44 14.69 4.37 -27.50
N LEU A 45 16.01 4.21 -27.38
CA LEU A 45 16.62 3.60 -26.20
C LEU A 45 16.51 4.49 -24.95
N TRP A 46 16.46 5.82 -25.13
CA TRP A 46 16.21 6.75 -24.03
C TRP A 46 14.87 6.56 -23.37
N LEU A 47 13.81 6.27 -24.15
CA LEU A 47 12.47 5.99 -23.63
C LEU A 47 12.41 4.76 -22.71
N LEU A 48 13.38 3.85 -22.80
CA LEU A 48 13.38 2.61 -22.03
C LEU A 48 14.08 2.75 -20.67
N ASP A 49 14.51 3.96 -20.30
CA ASP A 49 15.40 4.21 -19.17
C ASP A 49 15.03 5.51 -18.43
N GLY A 50 15.45 5.66 -17.17
CA GLY A 50 15.28 6.91 -16.45
C GLY A 50 16.11 8.05 -17.05
N ASP A 51 15.72 9.30 -16.81
CA ASP A 51 16.39 10.47 -17.43
C ASP A 51 17.74 10.82 -16.77
N LEU A 52 17.94 10.45 -15.51
CA LEU A 52 19.16 10.79 -14.76
C LEU A 52 20.18 9.65 -14.80
N THR A 53 21.46 9.98 -14.93
CA THR A 53 22.51 9.00 -14.69
C THR A 53 22.49 8.52 -13.25
N ILE A 54 22.91 7.28 -12.99
CA ILE A 54 22.90 6.69 -11.64
C ILE A 54 23.59 7.58 -10.59
N SER A 55 24.74 8.18 -10.91
CA SER A 55 25.48 9.03 -9.97
C SER A 55 24.75 10.32 -9.64
N ARG A 56 24.11 10.95 -10.63
CA ARG A 56 23.29 12.14 -10.46
C ARG A 56 21.99 11.77 -9.75
N GLY A 57 21.35 10.68 -10.14
CA GLY A 57 20.12 10.18 -9.56
C GLY A 57 20.27 9.86 -8.07
N LEU A 58 21.32 9.14 -7.66
CA LEU A 58 21.62 8.87 -6.26
C LEU A 58 21.87 10.15 -5.45
N ARG A 59 22.53 11.16 -6.06
CA ARG A 59 22.70 12.47 -5.41
C ARG A 59 21.37 13.18 -5.22
N GLU A 60 20.52 13.23 -6.24
CA GLU A 60 19.19 13.82 -6.17
C GLU A 60 18.34 13.09 -5.12
N MET A 61 18.37 11.76 -5.11
CA MET A 61 17.66 10.93 -4.12
C MET A 61 18.13 11.24 -2.68
N SER A 62 19.44 11.39 -2.45
CA SER A 62 19.97 11.70 -1.11
C SER A 62 19.64 13.11 -0.62
N GLN A 63 19.43 14.06 -1.53
CA GLN A 63 19.18 15.47 -1.20
C GLN A 63 17.70 15.86 -1.29
N ARG A 64 16.96 15.23 -2.21
CA ARG A 64 15.62 15.66 -2.59
C ARG A 64 14.64 14.50 -2.79
N TYR A 65 14.95 13.32 -2.26
CA TYR A 65 14.00 12.21 -2.33
C TYR A 65 12.64 12.67 -1.81
N ASN A 66 11.58 12.32 -2.53
CA ASN A 66 10.22 12.76 -2.25
C ASN A 66 9.98 14.29 -2.32
N LYS A 67 10.80 15.04 -3.05
CA LYS A 67 10.61 16.48 -3.27
C LYS A 67 10.32 16.87 -4.71
N VAL A 68 10.74 16.04 -5.66
CA VAL A 68 10.48 16.22 -7.10
C VAL A 68 10.19 14.87 -7.73
N PRO A 69 9.33 14.80 -8.77
CA PRO A 69 9.07 13.57 -9.51
C PRO A 69 10.34 13.02 -10.15
N PHE A 70 10.48 11.69 -10.20
CA PHE A 70 11.53 11.04 -10.99
C PHE A 70 11.13 10.98 -12.46
N GLY A 71 11.98 11.55 -13.34
CA GLY A 71 11.74 11.62 -14.78
C GLY A 71 12.26 10.41 -15.54
N ALA A 72 11.52 10.01 -16.58
CA ALA A 72 11.94 8.99 -17.54
C ALA A 72 11.37 9.25 -18.94
N GLY A 73 12.18 9.09 -19.97
CA GLY A 73 11.73 9.06 -21.36
C GLY A 73 11.26 10.40 -21.93
N ARG A 74 11.75 11.54 -21.46
CA ARG A 74 11.45 12.85 -22.06
C ARG A 74 12.21 13.03 -23.37
N VAL A 75 11.52 13.41 -24.46
CA VAL A 75 12.12 13.71 -25.76
C VAL A 75 11.58 15.04 -26.29
N ASP A 76 12.31 16.12 -26.04
CA ASP A 76 11.88 17.50 -26.34
C ASP A 76 11.63 17.72 -27.83
N ARG A 77 12.47 17.16 -28.72
CA ARG A 77 12.34 17.29 -30.18
C ARG A 77 10.97 16.83 -30.71
N LEU A 78 10.38 15.80 -30.10
CA LEU A 78 9.08 15.25 -30.48
C LEU A 78 7.95 15.72 -29.57
N GLY A 79 8.25 16.52 -28.55
CA GLY A 79 7.29 16.99 -27.55
C GLY A 79 6.81 15.90 -26.59
N ILE A 80 7.55 14.80 -26.46
CA ILE A 80 7.19 13.72 -25.54
C ILE A 80 7.49 14.18 -24.11
N PRO A 81 6.46 14.28 -23.22
CA PRO A 81 6.65 14.84 -21.88
C PRO A 81 7.41 13.90 -20.95
N GLY A 82 7.42 12.60 -21.26
CA GLY A 82 7.97 11.55 -20.41
C GLY A 82 7.12 11.24 -19.17
N ILE A 83 7.57 10.26 -18.43
CA ILE A 83 6.99 9.86 -17.16
C ILE A 83 7.54 10.77 -16.05
N ARG A 84 6.69 11.25 -15.16
CA ARG A 84 7.02 11.98 -13.92
C ARG A 84 6.43 11.22 -12.74
N PHE A 85 7.24 10.33 -12.22
CA PHE A 85 6.86 9.33 -11.20
C PHE A 85 6.77 9.93 -9.80
N THR A 86 5.75 9.52 -9.04
CA THR A 86 5.70 9.60 -7.57
C THR A 86 5.23 8.28 -6.97
N ASP A 87 5.71 7.99 -5.77
CA ASP A 87 5.26 6.86 -4.94
C ASP A 87 4.17 7.29 -3.96
N GLY A 88 3.76 6.39 -3.08
CA GLY A 88 2.99 6.65 -1.87
C GLY A 88 1.64 5.93 -1.78
N PRO A 89 1.59 4.72 -1.20
CA PRO A 89 0.34 3.98 -1.01
C PRO A 89 -0.69 4.67 -0.09
N ARG A 90 -0.26 5.59 0.76
CA ARG A 90 -1.13 6.33 1.71
C ARG A 90 -1.23 7.82 1.45
N GLY A 91 -0.88 8.26 0.25
CA GLY A 91 -0.83 9.67 -0.16
C GLY A 91 0.30 9.87 -1.16
N VAL A 92 0.61 11.11 -1.50
CA VAL A 92 1.67 11.42 -2.45
C VAL A 92 3.01 11.47 -1.71
N ALA A 93 3.97 10.62 -2.11
CA ALA A 93 5.33 10.65 -1.58
C ALA A 93 6.15 11.77 -2.24
N LEU A 94 5.63 13.00 -2.19
CA LEU A 94 6.22 14.16 -2.85
C LEU A 94 5.91 15.43 -2.03
N GLY A 95 6.93 16.22 -1.69
CA GLY A 95 6.72 17.43 -0.94
C GLY A 95 5.97 17.23 0.37
N ALA A 96 5.06 18.14 0.68
CA ALA A 96 4.06 17.98 1.73
C ALA A 96 2.74 17.52 1.09
N SER A 97 2.08 16.51 1.66
CA SER A 97 0.87 15.91 1.09
C SER A 97 -0.07 15.41 2.17
N THR A 98 -1.32 15.14 1.82
CA THR A 98 -2.25 14.48 2.74
C THR A 98 -1.75 13.07 3.04
N ALA A 99 -1.50 12.76 4.31
CA ALA A 99 -1.25 11.41 4.76
C ALA A 99 -2.57 10.77 5.18
N PHE A 100 -3.14 9.97 4.29
CA PHE A 100 -4.32 9.14 4.58
C PHE A 100 -3.94 7.97 5.50
N PRO A 101 -4.92 7.26 6.09
CA PRO A 101 -4.65 5.98 6.73
C PRO A 101 -3.97 5.01 5.77
N VAL A 102 -3.15 4.11 6.31
CA VAL A 102 -2.49 3.06 5.51
C VAL A 102 -3.51 2.17 4.77
N ALA A 103 -3.08 1.52 3.69
CA ALA A 103 -3.99 0.79 2.81
C ALA A 103 -4.81 -0.29 3.55
N ILE A 104 -4.20 -1.02 4.49
CA ILE A 104 -4.92 -2.02 5.30
C ILE A 104 -6.01 -1.39 6.18
N ALA A 105 -5.82 -0.15 6.67
CA ALA A 105 -6.86 0.57 7.40
C ALA A 105 -8.02 0.99 6.49
N ARG A 106 -7.69 1.39 5.24
CA ARG A 106 -8.72 1.71 4.25
C ARG A 106 -9.47 0.45 3.80
N ALA A 107 -8.77 -0.68 3.65
CA ALA A 107 -9.38 -1.98 3.40
C ALA A 107 -10.36 -2.39 4.50
N ALA A 108 -10.06 -2.07 5.77
CA ALA A 108 -10.96 -2.33 6.88
C ALA A 108 -12.30 -1.58 6.79
N THR A 109 -12.43 -0.59 5.93
CA THR A 109 -13.71 0.04 5.62
C THR A 109 -14.63 -0.82 4.75
N TRP A 110 -14.06 -1.76 3.97
CA TRP A 110 -14.75 -2.56 2.95
C TRP A 110 -15.58 -1.69 1.98
N ASP A 111 -15.08 -0.48 1.69
CA ASP A 111 -15.80 0.53 0.93
C ASP A 111 -14.97 1.01 -0.28
N PRO A 112 -15.14 0.39 -1.46
CA PRO A 112 -14.45 0.80 -2.68
C PRO A 112 -14.79 2.24 -3.12
N ASP A 113 -15.98 2.77 -2.79
CA ASP A 113 -16.34 4.14 -3.15
C ASP A 113 -15.56 5.17 -2.32
N LEU A 114 -15.32 4.86 -1.05
CA LEU A 114 -14.42 5.66 -0.21
C LEU A 114 -12.99 5.61 -0.73
N GLU A 115 -12.49 4.41 -1.11
CA GLU A 115 -11.15 4.26 -1.68
C GLU A 115 -11.01 5.03 -3.00
N ARG A 116 -12.02 4.99 -3.87
CA ARG A 116 -12.06 5.81 -5.10
C ARG A 116 -11.93 7.29 -4.79
N SER A 117 -12.65 7.77 -3.78
CA SER A 117 -12.60 9.18 -3.34
C SER A 117 -11.22 9.56 -2.79
N ILE A 118 -10.58 8.67 -2.04
CA ILE A 118 -9.22 8.87 -1.54
C ILE A 118 -8.22 8.90 -2.68
N ALA A 119 -8.34 7.99 -3.64
CA ALA A 119 -7.46 7.93 -4.80
C ALA A 119 -7.65 9.13 -5.75
N ASP A 120 -8.88 9.68 -5.88
CA ASP A 120 -9.14 10.95 -6.58
C ASP A 120 -8.37 12.10 -5.92
N ALA A 121 -8.42 12.19 -4.59
CA ALA A 121 -7.66 13.19 -3.83
C ALA A 121 -6.14 13.02 -4.00
N ILE A 122 -5.63 11.77 -3.93
CA ILE A 122 -4.20 11.48 -4.14
C ILE A 122 -3.78 11.84 -5.56
N GLY A 123 -4.58 11.48 -6.57
CA GLY A 123 -4.32 11.81 -7.97
C GLY A 123 -4.27 13.32 -8.20
N ALA A 124 -5.22 14.06 -7.63
CA ALA A 124 -5.24 15.52 -7.68
C ALA A 124 -3.98 16.14 -7.04
N GLU A 125 -3.58 15.69 -5.85
CA GLU A 125 -2.36 16.18 -5.19
C GLU A 125 -1.09 15.82 -5.98
N ALA A 126 -1.03 14.62 -6.58
CA ALA A 126 0.09 14.21 -7.43
C ALA A 126 0.21 15.10 -8.67
N SER A 127 -0.91 15.36 -9.35
CA SER A 127 -0.97 16.28 -10.50
C SER A 127 -0.58 17.71 -10.09
N ALA A 128 -1.10 18.23 -8.98
CA ALA A 128 -0.76 19.55 -8.45
C ALA A 128 0.75 19.73 -8.19
N GLN A 129 1.43 18.65 -7.82
CA GLN A 129 2.87 18.61 -7.55
C GLN A 129 3.71 18.24 -8.79
N GLY A 130 3.10 18.15 -9.97
CA GLY A 130 3.78 17.96 -11.25
C GLY A 130 4.10 16.50 -11.60
N ALA A 131 3.61 15.51 -10.84
CA ALA A 131 3.66 14.11 -11.24
C ALA A 131 2.59 13.80 -12.30
N ASN A 132 2.85 12.80 -13.14
CA ASN A 132 1.89 12.25 -14.08
C ASN A 132 1.74 10.73 -13.98
N LEU A 133 2.44 10.12 -13.03
CA LEU A 133 2.34 8.70 -12.67
C LEU A 133 2.37 8.56 -11.15
N TRP A 134 1.36 7.88 -10.59
CA TRP A 134 1.31 7.50 -9.18
C TRP A 134 1.42 5.99 -9.03
N ALA A 135 2.49 5.52 -8.34
CA ALA A 135 2.76 4.10 -8.10
C ALA A 135 2.40 3.67 -6.66
N GLY A 136 1.20 4.01 -6.23
CA GLY A 136 0.75 3.76 -4.86
C GLY A 136 -0.18 2.55 -4.69
N ILE A 137 -0.56 1.83 -5.76
CA ILE A 137 -1.54 0.75 -5.67
C ILE A 137 -0.81 -0.58 -5.40
N CYS A 138 -0.57 -0.88 -4.12
CA CYS A 138 0.06 -2.12 -3.68
C CYS A 138 -1.02 -3.14 -3.31
N ILE A 139 -1.05 -4.26 -4.04
CA ILE A 139 -2.05 -5.32 -3.86
C ILE A 139 -1.41 -6.71 -3.71
N ASN A 140 -0.17 -6.80 -3.25
CA ASN A 140 0.40 -8.09 -2.93
C ASN A 140 -0.38 -8.75 -1.80
N LEU A 141 -0.73 -10.02 -1.99
CA LEU A 141 -1.34 -10.83 -0.97
C LEU A 141 -0.29 -11.19 0.09
N ALA A 142 -0.56 -10.88 1.34
CA ALA A 142 0.32 -11.20 2.45
C ALA A 142 0.21 -12.70 2.80
N TYR A 143 1.11 -13.55 2.27
CA TYR A 143 1.14 -14.97 2.62
C TYR A 143 1.38 -15.19 4.11
N SER A 144 2.23 -14.37 4.72
CA SER A 144 2.37 -14.29 6.17
C SER A 144 2.04 -12.88 6.65
N PRO A 145 1.26 -12.73 7.74
CA PRO A 145 0.93 -11.43 8.31
C PRO A 145 2.12 -10.71 8.96
N GLY A 146 3.28 -11.36 9.04
CA GLY A 146 4.54 -10.76 9.47
C GLY A 146 5.26 -9.98 8.36
N TRP A 147 4.77 -9.99 7.12
CA TRP A 147 5.33 -9.18 6.05
C TRP A 147 5.37 -7.69 6.42
N GLY A 148 6.58 -7.09 6.34
CA GLY A 148 6.81 -5.72 6.83
C GLY A 148 6.00 -4.65 6.10
N ARG A 149 5.70 -4.85 4.81
CA ARG A 149 4.88 -3.93 4.00
C ARG A 149 3.40 -4.33 3.92
N ALA A 150 2.91 -5.21 4.78
CA ALA A 150 1.49 -5.57 4.83
C ALA A 150 0.59 -4.34 4.97
N GLN A 151 1.06 -3.28 5.64
CA GLN A 151 0.36 -2.01 5.79
C GLN A 151 0.05 -1.30 4.46
N GLU A 152 0.82 -1.59 3.40
CA GLU A 152 0.64 -0.97 2.08
C GLU A 152 -0.39 -1.71 1.23
N SER A 153 -0.79 -2.91 1.61
CA SER A 153 -1.74 -3.76 0.90
C SER A 153 -3.13 -3.75 1.58
N TYR A 154 -4.14 -4.25 0.88
CA TYR A 154 -5.52 -4.23 1.36
C TYR A 154 -5.93 -5.53 2.08
N GLY A 155 -4.98 -6.28 2.63
CA GLY A 155 -5.26 -7.44 3.47
C GLY A 155 -4.95 -8.79 2.83
N GLU A 156 -5.73 -9.82 3.20
CA GLU A 156 -5.46 -11.21 2.81
C GLU A 156 -6.47 -11.81 1.82
N ASP A 157 -7.55 -11.08 1.51
CA ASP A 157 -8.58 -11.58 0.60
C ASP A 157 -8.38 -11.07 -0.82
N PRO A 158 -8.22 -11.94 -1.85
CA PRO A 158 -8.00 -11.52 -3.23
C PRO A 158 -9.16 -10.70 -3.82
N VAL A 159 -10.40 -10.93 -3.40
CA VAL A 159 -11.55 -10.18 -3.88
C VAL A 159 -11.51 -8.75 -3.36
N LEU A 160 -11.23 -8.58 -2.06
CA LEU A 160 -11.06 -7.26 -1.46
C LEU A 160 -9.87 -6.51 -2.05
N LEU A 161 -8.70 -7.19 -2.21
CA LEU A 161 -7.51 -6.62 -2.86
C LEU A 161 -7.82 -6.09 -4.26
N GLY A 162 -8.53 -6.88 -5.06
CA GLY A 162 -8.93 -6.50 -6.42
C GLY A 162 -9.91 -5.33 -6.44
N ALA A 163 -10.96 -5.37 -5.61
CA ALA A 163 -11.98 -4.32 -5.55
C ALA A 163 -11.42 -2.97 -5.10
N MET A 164 -10.59 -2.96 -4.03
CA MET A 164 -9.95 -1.73 -3.54
C MET A 164 -8.90 -1.22 -4.54
N GLY A 165 -8.11 -2.10 -5.14
CA GLY A 165 -7.14 -1.74 -6.18
C GLY A 165 -7.80 -1.14 -7.43
N ALA A 166 -8.91 -1.72 -7.90
CA ALA A 166 -9.68 -1.19 -9.02
C ALA A 166 -10.27 0.19 -8.71
N ALA A 167 -10.84 0.36 -7.52
CA ALA A 167 -11.36 1.65 -7.07
C ALA A 167 -10.26 2.72 -7.00
N ALA A 168 -9.05 2.34 -6.58
CA ALA A 168 -7.90 3.25 -6.57
C ALA A 168 -7.48 3.65 -8.00
N VAL A 169 -7.51 2.73 -8.97
CA VAL A 169 -7.28 3.05 -10.39
C VAL A 169 -8.32 4.05 -10.89
N GLU A 170 -9.61 3.77 -10.66
CA GLU A 170 -10.71 4.62 -11.13
C GLU A 170 -10.63 6.05 -10.56
N GLY A 171 -10.24 6.17 -9.28
CA GLY A 171 -10.08 7.47 -8.63
C GLY A 171 -8.89 8.27 -9.15
N ALA A 172 -7.72 7.64 -9.31
CA ALA A 172 -6.49 8.32 -9.72
C ALA A 172 -6.43 8.65 -11.21
N ASN A 173 -6.99 7.80 -12.07
CA ASN A 173 -6.88 7.89 -13.53
C ASN A 173 -7.34 9.23 -14.14
N PRO A 174 -8.30 9.98 -13.58
CA PRO A 174 -8.65 11.30 -14.08
C PRO A 174 -7.56 12.37 -13.95
N TRP A 175 -6.51 12.10 -13.17
CA TRP A 175 -5.46 13.06 -12.84
C TRP A 175 -4.08 12.65 -13.32
N VAL A 176 -3.73 11.38 -13.14
CA VAL A 176 -2.42 10.81 -13.40
C VAL A 176 -2.56 9.39 -13.96
N MET A 177 -1.50 8.86 -14.55
CA MET A 177 -1.41 7.41 -14.80
C MET A 177 -1.31 6.69 -13.45
N SER A 178 -2.06 5.60 -13.28
CA SER A 178 -1.95 4.73 -12.10
C SER A 178 -1.00 3.57 -12.36
N CYS A 179 -0.31 3.12 -11.28
CA CYS A 179 0.56 1.95 -11.33
C CYS A 179 0.25 0.99 -10.19
N VAL A 180 0.02 -0.27 -10.54
CA VAL A 180 -0.17 -1.37 -9.60
C VAL A 180 1.14 -2.11 -9.34
N LYS A 181 1.36 -2.54 -8.09
CA LYS A 181 2.61 -3.18 -7.66
C LYS A 181 2.38 -4.23 -6.57
N HIS A 182 3.33 -5.15 -6.38
CA HIS A 182 4.50 -5.52 -7.18
C HIS A 182 4.20 -6.85 -7.87
N PHE A 183 4.27 -6.90 -9.17
CA PHE A 183 3.84 -8.04 -9.97
C PHE A 183 5.00 -9.04 -10.17
N ALA A 184 4.99 -10.22 -9.50
CA ALA A 184 4.01 -10.72 -8.54
C ALA A 184 4.69 -11.40 -7.35
N LEU A 185 3.90 -11.76 -6.30
CA LEU A 185 4.35 -12.59 -5.17
C LEU A 185 5.45 -11.93 -4.30
N ASN A 186 5.52 -10.59 -4.25
CA ASN A 186 6.45 -9.86 -3.41
C ASN A 186 5.81 -9.57 -2.03
N SER A 187 5.84 -10.55 -1.13
CA SER A 187 5.26 -10.45 0.22
C SER A 187 6.22 -10.86 1.32
N MET A 188 7.50 -10.53 1.13
CA MET A 188 8.55 -10.56 2.17
C MET A 188 9.60 -9.48 1.88
N GLU A 189 10.16 -8.88 2.91
CA GLU A 189 11.11 -7.79 2.79
C GLU A 189 12.58 -8.24 2.89
N GLU A 190 12.92 -9.05 3.90
CA GLU A 190 14.31 -9.39 4.20
C GLU A 190 14.99 -10.20 3.09
N ALA A 191 14.23 -11.02 2.37
CA ALA A 191 14.77 -11.83 1.27
C ALA A 191 14.37 -11.36 -0.13
N ARG A 192 13.62 -10.27 -0.30
CA ARG A 192 13.03 -9.85 -1.59
C ARG A 192 14.02 -9.73 -2.76
N PHE A 193 15.29 -9.43 -2.48
CA PHE A 193 16.33 -9.29 -3.52
C PHE A 193 17.01 -10.61 -3.91
N ARG A 194 16.67 -11.75 -3.25
CA ARG A 194 17.33 -13.05 -3.47
C ARG A 194 16.40 -14.25 -3.50
N VAL A 195 15.17 -14.10 -3.02
CA VAL A 195 14.22 -15.20 -2.89
C VAL A 195 13.65 -15.62 -4.24
N ASP A 196 13.51 -16.93 -4.41
CA ASP A 196 12.71 -17.53 -5.47
C ASP A 196 11.42 -18.08 -4.86
N VAL A 197 10.29 -17.49 -5.23
CA VAL A 197 8.97 -17.95 -4.80
C VAL A 197 8.49 -19.04 -5.72
N ARG A 198 8.33 -20.24 -5.16
CA ARG A 198 7.77 -21.40 -5.85
C ARG A 198 6.28 -21.49 -5.60
N VAL A 199 5.52 -21.60 -6.66
CA VAL A 199 4.06 -21.67 -6.62
C VAL A 199 3.59 -22.61 -7.73
N ALA A 200 2.59 -23.45 -7.45
CA ALA A 200 1.95 -24.27 -8.48
C ALA A 200 1.13 -23.38 -9.42
N ASP A 201 1.04 -23.76 -10.67
CA ASP A 201 0.43 -22.93 -11.72
C ASP A 201 -1.06 -22.66 -11.45
N ASP A 202 -1.81 -23.67 -11.03
CA ASP A 202 -3.20 -23.53 -10.59
C ASP A 202 -3.34 -22.53 -9.42
N VAL A 203 -2.47 -22.63 -8.43
CA VAL A 203 -2.47 -21.72 -7.27
C VAL A 203 -2.08 -20.30 -7.69
N LEU A 204 -1.13 -20.14 -8.61
CA LEU A 204 -0.75 -18.86 -9.16
C LEU A 204 -1.97 -18.15 -9.78
N HIS A 205 -2.68 -18.85 -10.65
CA HIS A 205 -3.83 -18.32 -11.39
C HIS A 205 -5.10 -18.15 -10.54
N GLU A 206 -5.35 -19.03 -9.56
CA GLU A 206 -6.55 -18.96 -8.72
C GLU A 206 -6.42 -18.05 -7.51
N VAL A 207 -5.19 -17.79 -7.04
CA VAL A 207 -4.95 -17.11 -5.76
C VAL A 207 -4.18 -15.80 -5.91
N TYR A 208 -2.99 -15.85 -6.54
CA TYR A 208 -2.04 -14.75 -6.47
C TYR A 208 -2.16 -13.76 -7.64
N LEU A 209 -2.93 -14.06 -8.65
CA LEU A 209 -3.08 -13.23 -9.83
C LEU A 209 -4.48 -12.61 -10.03
N PRO A 210 -5.61 -13.15 -9.51
CA PRO A 210 -6.95 -12.64 -9.82
C PRO A 210 -7.15 -11.16 -9.48
N HIS A 211 -6.63 -10.71 -8.33
CA HIS A 211 -6.72 -9.31 -7.91
C HIS A 211 -5.93 -8.36 -8.82
N PHE A 212 -4.77 -8.80 -9.36
CA PHE A 212 -4.05 -8.03 -10.39
C PHE A 212 -4.85 -7.96 -11.69
N ARG A 213 -5.49 -9.07 -12.11
CA ARG A 213 -6.35 -9.08 -13.28
C ARG A 213 -7.51 -8.10 -13.14
N THR A 214 -8.19 -8.08 -11.99
CA THR A 214 -9.26 -7.11 -11.71
C THR A 214 -8.79 -5.67 -11.87
N VAL A 215 -7.59 -5.34 -11.40
CA VAL A 215 -7.00 -4.00 -11.53
C VAL A 215 -6.58 -3.69 -12.97
N VAL A 216 -6.11 -4.69 -13.73
CA VAL A 216 -5.83 -4.54 -15.18
C VAL A 216 -7.12 -4.25 -15.95
N GLU A 217 -8.20 -4.98 -15.65
CA GLU A 217 -9.52 -4.78 -16.25
C GLU A 217 -10.14 -3.40 -15.89
N ALA A 218 -9.78 -2.83 -14.73
CA ALA A 218 -10.14 -1.46 -14.35
C ALA A 218 -9.37 -0.38 -15.12
N GLY A 219 -8.41 -0.76 -15.97
CA GLY A 219 -7.69 0.16 -16.85
C GLY A 219 -6.49 0.85 -16.25
N VAL A 220 -5.72 0.16 -15.41
CA VAL A 220 -4.41 0.64 -14.92
C VAL A 220 -3.45 0.88 -16.08
N ASP A 221 -2.67 1.96 -16.02
CA ASP A 221 -1.72 2.32 -17.09
C ASP A 221 -0.36 1.66 -16.96
N CYS A 222 0.04 1.33 -15.74
CA CYS A 222 1.36 0.80 -15.45
C CYS A 222 1.29 -0.37 -14.47
N VAL A 223 2.19 -1.34 -14.68
CA VAL A 223 2.47 -2.42 -13.73
C VAL A 223 3.94 -2.34 -13.32
N MET A 224 4.25 -2.37 -12.03
CA MET A 224 5.60 -2.47 -11.53
C MET A 224 5.95 -3.93 -11.27
N SER A 225 6.99 -4.46 -11.92
CA SER A 225 7.49 -5.82 -11.70
C SER A 225 8.16 -5.94 -10.33
N ALA A 226 8.08 -7.13 -9.71
CA ALA A 226 8.63 -7.39 -8.38
C ALA A 226 10.14 -7.61 -8.38
N TYR A 227 10.76 -7.53 -7.19
CA TYR A 227 12.20 -7.82 -7.01
C TYR A 227 12.53 -9.31 -7.02
N ASN A 228 11.62 -10.16 -6.54
CA ASN A 228 11.84 -11.59 -6.36
C ASN A 228 11.79 -12.38 -7.68
N SER A 229 12.28 -13.61 -7.62
CA SER A 229 12.01 -14.61 -8.66
C SER A 229 10.68 -15.30 -8.42
N VAL A 230 10.07 -15.77 -9.51
CA VAL A 230 8.89 -16.63 -9.51
C VAL A 230 9.21 -17.85 -10.36
N ASN A 231 9.13 -19.03 -9.74
CA ASN A 231 9.40 -20.32 -10.39
C ASN A 231 10.75 -20.35 -11.14
N GLY A 232 11.79 -19.73 -10.56
CA GLY A 232 13.16 -19.71 -11.05
C GLY A 232 13.53 -18.56 -11.98
N THR A 233 12.58 -17.67 -12.33
CA THR A 233 12.86 -16.52 -13.19
C THR A 233 12.54 -15.23 -12.46
N TRP A 234 13.49 -14.26 -12.47
CA TRP A 234 13.28 -12.95 -11.86
C TRP A 234 12.09 -12.23 -12.51
N ALA A 235 11.18 -11.69 -11.70
CA ALA A 235 9.95 -11.07 -12.17
C ALA A 235 10.17 -10.01 -13.26
N GLY A 236 11.23 -9.20 -13.15
CA GLY A 236 11.58 -8.16 -14.13
C GLY A 236 11.98 -8.65 -15.53
N HIS A 237 12.20 -9.96 -15.74
CA HIS A 237 12.39 -10.56 -17.06
C HIS A 237 11.66 -11.90 -17.23
N ASN A 238 10.62 -12.13 -16.44
CA ASN A 238 9.80 -13.32 -16.53
C ASN A 238 8.76 -13.16 -17.65
N ARG A 239 9.07 -13.74 -18.84
CA ARG A 239 8.20 -13.69 -20.02
C ARG A 239 6.81 -14.26 -19.72
N HIS A 240 6.72 -15.35 -18.94
CA HIS A 240 5.45 -15.97 -18.60
C HIS A 240 4.54 -14.97 -17.87
N LEU A 241 5.06 -14.26 -16.85
CA LEU A 241 4.30 -13.24 -16.14
C LEU A 241 4.00 -12.00 -17.01
N LEU A 242 5.05 -11.41 -17.63
CA LEU A 242 4.97 -10.09 -18.24
C LEU A 242 4.36 -10.08 -19.65
N THR A 243 4.44 -11.19 -20.37
CA THR A 243 3.92 -11.29 -21.74
C THR A 243 2.76 -12.25 -21.83
N GLU A 244 2.95 -13.53 -21.48
CA GLU A 244 1.93 -14.54 -21.68
C GLU A 244 0.69 -14.24 -20.84
N ILE A 245 0.82 -14.15 -19.52
CA ILE A 245 -0.31 -13.86 -18.61
C ILE A 245 -0.80 -12.42 -18.76
N LEU A 246 0.09 -11.45 -18.51
CA LEU A 246 -0.33 -10.05 -18.39
C LEU A 246 -0.89 -9.48 -19.71
N ARG A 247 -0.28 -9.83 -20.86
CA ARG A 247 -0.63 -9.22 -22.15
C ARG A 247 -1.44 -10.14 -23.07
N GLU A 248 -1.01 -11.41 -23.23
CA GLU A 248 -1.66 -12.32 -24.16
C GLU A 248 -2.99 -12.81 -23.58
N ASP A 249 -3.03 -13.18 -22.27
CA ASP A 249 -4.25 -13.68 -21.63
C ASP A 249 -5.17 -12.56 -21.15
N TRP A 250 -4.61 -11.49 -20.52
CA TRP A 250 -5.43 -10.42 -19.92
C TRP A 250 -5.59 -9.19 -20.81
N GLY A 251 -4.85 -9.08 -21.91
CA GLY A 251 -4.95 -7.95 -22.84
C GLY A 251 -4.42 -6.63 -22.26
N PHE A 252 -3.50 -6.64 -21.31
CA PHE A 252 -2.95 -5.41 -20.72
C PHE A 252 -2.32 -4.49 -21.78
N ALA A 253 -2.91 -3.32 -21.96
CA ALA A 253 -2.51 -2.34 -22.97
C ALA A 253 -1.56 -1.26 -22.45
N GLY A 254 -1.20 -1.31 -21.15
CA GLY A 254 -0.27 -0.39 -20.51
C GLY A 254 1.20 -0.79 -20.64
N PHE A 255 2.06 -0.17 -19.87
CA PHE A 255 3.48 -0.48 -19.84
C PHE A 255 3.91 -1.09 -18.50
N VAL A 256 5.04 -1.81 -18.51
CA VAL A 256 5.65 -2.41 -17.32
C VAL A 256 6.92 -1.66 -16.99
N MET A 257 7.07 -1.21 -15.75
CA MET A 257 8.32 -0.66 -15.24
C MET A 257 8.95 -1.57 -14.18
N THR A 258 10.26 -1.45 -13.98
CA THR A 258 10.96 -2.16 -12.90
C THR A 258 10.60 -1.55 -11.56
N ASP A 259 10.64 -2.35 -10.50
CA ASP A 259 10.87 -1.81 -9.17
C ASP A 259 12.24 -1.12 -9.10
N PHE A 260 12.39 -0.14 -8.19
CA PHE A 260 13.48 0.84 -8.22
C PHE A 260 14.86 0.23 -7.99
N ILE A 261 15.82 0.64 -8.81
CA ILE A 261 17.26 0.37 -8.73
C ILE A 261 17.61 -1.12 -8.93
N TRP A 262 17.00 -2.05 -8.20
CA TRP A 262 17.39 -3.46 -8.16
C TRP A 262 16.43 -4.42 -8.88
N GLY A 263 15.36 -3.91 -9.47
CA GLY A 263 14.32 -4.71 -10.14
C GLY A 263 14.76 -5.31 -11.48
N LEU A 264 15.86 -4.83 -12.08
CA LEU A 264 16.38 -5.33 -13.36
C LEU A 264 17.58 -6.26 -13.14
N ARG A 265 17.56 -7.44 -13.78
CA ARG A 265 18.67 -8.42 -13.73
C ARG A 265 19.26 -8.73 -15.10
N ASP A 266 18.45 -8.68 -16.15
CA ASP A 266 18.85 -8.86 -17.54
C ASP A 266 18.40 -7.64 -18.36
N PRO A 267 19.31 -6.71 -18.68
CA PRO A 267 18.96 -5.46 -19.36
C PRO A 267 18.47 -5.67 -20.80
N VAL A 268 18.93 -6.70 -21.50
CA VAL A 268 18.55 -6.98 -22.90
C VAL A 268 17.35 -7.91 -22.96
N GLY A 269 17.44 -9.08 -22.34
CA GLY A 269 16.37 -10.08 -22.36
C GLY A 269 15.07 -9.60 -21.74
N SER A 270 15.15 -8.67 -20.76
CA SER A 270 13.96 -8.08 -20.14
C SER A 270 13.09 -7.32 -21.14
N VAL A 271 13.65 -6.66 -22.15
CA VAL A 271 12.88 -5.92 -23.17
C VAL A 271 12.02 -6.90 -23.97
N ALA A 272 12.62 -8.01 -24.43
CA ALA A 272 11.89 -9.05 -25.14
C ALA A 272 10.85 -9.76 -24.26
N ALA A 273 11.10 -9.87 -22.94
CA ALA A 273 10.18 -10.44 -21.97
C ALA A 273 8.97 -9.56 -21.64
N GLY A 274 8.98 -8.27 -22.04
CA GLY A 274 7.87 -7.36 -21.84
C GLY A 274 8.06 -6.29 -20.77
N GLN A 275 9.28 -6.13 -20.24
CA GLN A 275 9.69 -5.06 -19.33
C GLN A 275 9.99 -3.80 -20.14
N ASP A 276 9.15 -2.77 -20.07
CA ASP A 276 9.22 -1.63 -20.96
C ASP A 276 10.17 -0.52 -20.47
N LEU A 277 10.30 -0.31 -19.14
CA LEU A 277 11.00 0.82 -18.56
C LEU A 277 11.88 0.41 -17.39
N GLU A 278 13.17 0.79 -17.37
CA GLU A 278 14.03 0.70 -16.19
C GLU A 278 13.93 1.98 -15.35
N MET A 279 13.64 1.85 -14.05
CA MET A 279 13.47 2.96 -13.12
C MET A 279 14.44 2.87 -11.93
N PRO A 280 14.80 3.97 -11.28
CA PRO A 280 14.45 5.36 -11.60
C PRO A 280 15.54 6.08 -12.43
N PHE A 281 16.67 5.45 -12.70
CA PHE A 281 17.86 6.05 -13.29
C PHE A 281 18.34 5.30 -14.52
N ARG A 282 19.21 5.91 -15.28
CA ARG A 282 20.00 5.25 -16.32
C ARG A 282 21.04 4.36 -15.67
N GLN A 283 20.80 3.06 -15.68
CA GLN A 283 21.60 2.09 -14.94
C GLN A 283 22.18 1.02 -15.88
N GLN A 284 21.51 -0.14 -15.94
CA GLN A 284 22.00 -1.29 -16.69
C GLN A 284 21.72 -1.16 -18.19
N ARG A 285 20.54 -0.70 -18.57
CA ARG A 285 20.14 -0.51 -19.97
C ARG A 285 21.00 0.51 -20.69
N ALA A 286 21.27 1.65 -20.05
CA ALA A 286 22.07 2.72 -20.63
C ALA A 286 23.46 2.29 -21.10
N GLY A 287 24.06 1.29 -20.45
CA GLY A 287 25.39 0.78 -20.80
C GLY A 287 25.39 -0.38 -21.80
N THR A 288 24.23 -0.98 -22.11
CA THR A 288 24.15 -2.26 -22.84
C THR A 288 23.28 -2.21 -24.08
N LEU A 289 22.14 -1.51 -24.07
CA LEU A 289 21.15 -1.62 -25.15
C LEU A 289 21.64 -1.09 -26.49
N ALA A 290 22.50 -0.06 -26.51
CA ALA A 290 23.05 0.46 -27.77
C ALA A 290 23.93 -0.55 -28.50
N ALA A 291 24.81 -1.26 -27.78
CA ALA A 291 25.61 -2.32 -28.32
C ALA A 291 24.76 -3.52 -28.78
N ALA A 292 23.78 -3.92 -27.95
CA ALA A 292 22.87 -5.01 -28.26
C ALA A 292 21.96 -4.74 -29.46
N LEU A 293 21.61 -3.46 -29.70
CA LEU A 293 20.88 -3.06 -30.91
C LEU A 293 21.78 -3.13 -32.15
N ALA A 294 23.04 -2.70 -32.01
CA ALA A 294 24.03 -2.68 -33.12
C ALA A 294 24.44 -4.10 -33.56
N ASP A 295 24.55 -5.05 -32.62
CA ASP A 295 24.93 -6.44 -32.92
C ASP A 295 23.71 -7.35 -33.20
N GLY A 296 22.48 -6.83 -33.07
CA GLY A 296 21.24 -7.55 -33.35
C GLY A 296 20.75 -8.44 -32.20
N THR A 297 21.41 -8.47 -31.04
CA THR A 297 20.95 -9.19 -29.84
C THR A 297 19.64 -8.59 -29.32
N LEU A 298 19.48 -7.25 -29.37
CA LEU A 298 18.22 -6.55 -29.17
C LEU A 298 17.59 -6.28 -30.55
N LYS A 299 16.39 -6.77 -30.76
CA LYS A 299 15.61 -6.39 -31.95
C LYS A 299 15.03 -4.99 -31.77
N ARG A 300 15.21 -4.12 -32.79
CA ARG A 300 14.61 -2.78 -32.77
C ARG A 300 13.10 -2.83 -32.51
N SER A 301 12.40 -3.80 -33.09
CA SER A 301 10.96 -3.99 -32.90
C SER A 301 10.56 -4.26 -31.44
N ASP A 302 11.44 -4.84 -30.61
CA ASP A 302 11.16 -5.05 -29.18
C ASP A 302 11.22 -3.70 -28.43
N ALA A 303 12.21 -2.87 -28.73
CA ALA A 303 12.33 -1.52 -28.19
C ALA A 303 11.16 -0.61 -28.66
N GLU A 304 10.77 -0.71 -29.94
CA GLU A 304 9.63 0.03 -30.48
C GLU A 304 8.30 -0.37 -29.80
N ARG A 305 8.10 -1.66 -29.50
CA ARG A 305 6.94 -2.10 -28.73
C ARG A 305 6.91 -1.52 -27.32
N ALA A 306 8.06 -1.47 -26.63
CA ALA A 306 8.17 -0.88 -25.31
C ALA A 306 7.86 0.63 -25.34
N ALA A 307 8.43 1.36 -26.30
CA ALA A 307 8.14 2.79 -26.51
C ALA A 307 6.66 3.01 -26.86
N HIS A 308 6.10 2.19 -27.74
CA HIS A 308 4.70 2.27 -28.14
C HIS A 308 3.74 2.18 -26.95
N ARG A 309 3.97 1.25 -26.00
CA ARG A 309 3.16 1.07 -24.81
C ARG A 309 3.21 2.28 -23.88
N GLN A 310 4.41 2.82 -23.64
CA GLN A 310 4.61 4.01 -22.82
C GLN A 310 3.93 5.25 -23.44
N LEU A 311 4.11 5.47 -24.74
CA LEU A 311 3.47 6.59 -25.44
C LEU A 311 1.96 6.44 -25.51
N SER A 312 1.44 5.22 -25.68
CA SER A 312 0.01 4.95 -25.62
C SER A 312 -0.59 5.34 -24.27
N ALA A 313 0.07 5.02 -23.16
CA ALA A 313 -0.37 5.40 -21.83
C ALA A 313 -0.33 6.92 -21.63
N GLN A 314 0.73 7.59 -22.08
CA GLN A 314 0.85 9.06 -22.01
C GLN A 314 -0.24 9.75 -22.84
N ILE A 315 -0.51 9.29 -24.07
CA ILE A 315 -1.59 9.87 -24.91
C ILE A 315 -2.96 9.61 -24.26
N ARG A 316 -3.22 8.40 -23.73
CA ARG A 316 -4.46 8.14 -22.99
C ARG A 316 -4.64 9.10 -21.81
N LEU A 317 -3.58 9.39 -21.06
CA LEU A 317 -3.65 10.39 -19.99
C LEU A 317 -4.05 11.76 -20.54
N GLU A 318 -3.39 12.26 -21.59
CA GLU A 318 -3.70 13.58 -22.20
C GLU A 318 -5.14 13.68 -22.74
N LEU A 319 -5.75 12.55 -23.09
CA LEU A 319 -7.12 12.52 -23.58
C LEU A 319 -8.17 12.57 -22.46
N ARG A 320 -7.83 12.04 -21.25
CA ARG A 320 -8.77 11.91 -20.13
C ARG A 320 -8.47 12.84 -18.95
N ALA A 321 -7.23 13.38 -18.85
CA ALA A 321 -6.81 14.16 -17.71
C ALA A 321 -7.67 15.39 -17.49
N ARG A 322 -8.07 15.62 -16.25
CA ARG A 322 -8.65 16.88 -15.79
C ARG A 322 -7.57 17.99 -15.81
N PRO A 323 -7.98 19.27 -15.90
CA PRO A 323 -7.04 20.37 -15.75
C PRO A 323 -6.24 20.24 -14.45
N GLN A 324 -4.95 20.58 -14.52
CA GLN A 324 -4.08 20.53 -13.35
C GLN A 324 -4.65 21.37 -12.20
N PRO A 325 -4.85 20.81 -11.01
CA PRO A 325 -5.39 21.55 -9.89
C PRO A 325 -4.38 22.55 -9.34
N PRO A 326 -4.84 23.61 -8.66
CA PRO A 326 -3.97 24.58 -8.03
C PRO A 326 -3.18 23.97 -6.86
N ALA A 327 -2.07 24.60 -6.48
CA ALA A 327 -1.16 24.07 -5.47
C ALA A 327 -1.77 23.96 -4.06
N ASP A 328 -2.78 24.76 -3.75
CA ASP A 328 -3.52 24.73 -2.48
C ASP A 328 -4.51 23.55 -2.36
N THR A 329 -4.66 22.75 -3.42
CA THR A 329 -5.31 21.43 -3.36
C THR A 329 -4.57 20.46 -2.41
N VAL A 330 -3.25 20.64 -2.26
CA VAL A 330 -2.41 19.78 -1.43
C VAL A 330 -2.74 19.95 0.04
N ALA A 331 -3.16 18.88 0.69
CA ALA A 331 -3.56 18.82 2.08
C ALA A 331 -4.65 19.86 2.45
N CYS A 332 -5.56 20.13 1.49
CA CYS A 332 -6.69 21.03 1.70
C CYS A 332 -7.65 20.49 2.79
N VAL A 333 -8.58 21.33 3.20
CA VAL A 333 -9.55 20.99 4.27
C VAL A 333 -10.37 19.76 3.91
N GLU A 334 -10.80 19.64 2.67
CA GLU A 334 -11.59 18.53 2.13
C GLU A 334 -10.81 17.21 2.20
N HIS A 335 -9.54 17.22 1.81
CA HIS A 335 -8.69 16.02 1.86
C HIS A 335 -8.40 15.61 3.31
N ARG A 336 -8.16 16.57 4.19
CA ARG A 336 -8.00 16.30 5.62
C ARG A 336 -9.27 15.71 6.25
N ARG A 337 -10.44 16.27 5.90
CA ARG A 337 -11.74 15.73 6.34
C ARG A 337 -11.93 14.29 5.86
N LEU A 338 -11.59 14.02 4.60
CA LEU A 338 -11.64 12.68 4.02
C LEU A 338 -10.67 11.71 4.74
N ALA A 339 -9.46 12.18 5.10
CA ALA A 339 -8.50 11.39 5.88
C ALA A 339 -9.04 11.05 7.28
N ARG A 340 -9.71 12.00 7.96
CA ARG A 340 -10.39 11.77 9.25
C ARG A 340 -11.53 10.75 9.12
N GLU A 341 -12.36 10.91 8.11
CA GLU A 341 -13.46 9.97 7.82
C GLU A 341 -12.92 8.55 7.57
N ALA A 342 -11.91 8.41 6.72
CA ALA A 342 -11.30 7.12 6.42
C ALA A 342 -10.69 6.45 7.67
N ALA A 343 -10.03 7.23 8.53
CA ALA A 343 -9.47 6.74 9.79
C ALA A 343 -10.56 6.23 10.74
N GLY A 344 -11.66 6.99 10.88
CA GLY A 344 -12.78 6.63 11.74
C GLY A 344 -13.50 5.37 11.24
N ARG A 345 -13.73 5.28 9.92
CA ARG A 345 -14.43 4.15 9.30
C ARG A 345 -13.58 2.88 9.19
N GLY A 346 -12.25 3.02 9.17
CA GLY A 346 -11.31 1.89 9.11
C GLY A 346 -10.92 1.32 10.47
N ALA A 347 -11.15 2.02 11.56
CA ALA A 347 -10.83 1.52 12.90
C ALA A 347 -11.77 0.36 13.28
N VAL A 348 -11.20 -0.73 13.80
CA VAL A 348 -11.92 -1.97 14.11
C VAL A 348 -12.06 -2.14 15.61
N LEU A 349 -13.30 -2.16 16.10
CA LEU A 349 -13.59 -2.46 17.50
C LEU A 349 -13.59 -3.99 17.69
N LEU A 350 -12.53 -4.51 18.31
CA LEU A 350 -12.38 -5.95 18.54
C LEU A 350 -13.14 -6.42 19.78
N ARG A 351 -13.20 -5.60 20.80
CA ARG A 351 -13.82 -5.93 22.07
C ARG A 351 -14.52 -4.70 22.67
N ASN A 352 -15.71 -4.90 23.23
CA ASN A 352 -16.44 -3.88 23.99
C ASN A 352 -17.34 -4.56 25.02
N ARG A 353 -16.85 -4.71 26.25
CA ARG A 353 -17.56 -5.42 27.31
C ARG A 353 -18.64 -4.54 27.93
N ASP A 354 -19.69 -5.16 28.39
CA ASP A 354 -20.66 -4.55 29.29
C ASP A 354 -20.03 -4.36 30.69
N LEU A 355 -20.17 -3.17 31.22
CA LEU A 355 -19.77 -2.78 32.57
C LEU A 355 -21.01 -2.30 33.34
N ASN A 356 -21.64 -3.21 34.08
CA ASN A 356 -22.83 -2.93 34.89
C ASN A 356 -24.06 -2.41 34.08
N GLY A 357 -24.32 -3.00 32.92
CA GLY A 357 -25.47 -2.68 32.08
C GLY A 357 -25.24 -1.61 31.05
N ALA A 358 -23.97 -1.18 30.84
CA ALA A 358 -23.56 -0.28 29.76
C ALA A 358 -22.24 -0.73 29.13
N PRO A 359 -22.06 -0.60 27.81
CA PRO A 359 -20.79 -0.93 27.16
C PRO A 359 -19.68 0.00 27.64
N ALA A 360 -18.43 -0.52 27.63
CA ALA A 360 -17.26 0.26 28.02
C ALA A 360 -17.01 1.47 27.11
N LEU A 361 -17.27 1.33 25.82
CA LEU A 361 -17.28 2.38 24.81
C LEU A 361 -18.67 2.54 24.20
N PRO A 362 -19.05 3.76 23.79
CA PRO A 362 -18.28 5.01 23.83
C PRO A 362 -18.22 5.64 25.23
N LEU A 363 -17.21 6.47 25.45
CA LEU A 363 -17.04 7.28 26.66
C LEU A 363 -17.93 8.54 26.63
N THR A 364 -19.24 8.33 26.52
CA THR A 364 -20.22 9.44 26.35
C THR A 364 -20.77 9.99 27.65
N ASP A 365 -20.39 9.41 28.75
CA ASP A 365 -20.96 9.76 30.05
C ASP A 365 -20.50 11.16 30.47
N ALA A 366 -21.49 12.05 30.70
CA ALA A 366 -21.25 13.38 31.23
C ALA A 366 -20.65 13.36 32.66
N SER A 367 -20.71 12.21 33.34
CA SER A 367 -20.11 11.99 34.67
C SER A 367 -18.59 11.71 34.61
N LEU A 368 -18.01 11.46 33.44
CA LEU A 368 -16.57 11.29 33.31
C LEU A 368 -15.84 12.59 33.64
N SER A 369 -15.22 12.64 34.80
CA SER A 369 -14.45 13.77 35.28
C SER A 369 -12.94 13.63 35.05
N ARG A 370 -12.47 12.38 34.92
CA ARG A 370 -11.04 12.05 34.77
C ARG A 370 -10.82 10.88 33.83
N VAL A 371 -10.15 11.13 32.74
CA VAL A 371 -9.72 10.09 31.78
C VAL A 371 -8.19 10.06 31.77
N ALA A 372 -7.60 8.92 32.14
CA ALA A 372 -6.17 8.73 32.08
C ALA A 372 -5.76 8.27 30.69
N LEU A 373 -4.86 9.02 30.04
CA LEU A 373 -4.26 8.64 28.75
C LEU A 373 -2.83 8.17 28.98
N LEU A 374 -2.57 6.92 28.63
CA LEU A 374 -1.33 6.20 28.88
C LEU A 374 -0.76 5.60 27.58
N GLY A 375 0.44 5.09 27.68
CA GLY A 375 1.11 4.35 26.61
C GLY A 375 2.07 5.18 25.79
N PRO A 376 3.08 4.52 25.20
CA PRO A 376 4.19 5.18 24.52
C PRO A 376 3.80 5.85 23.20
N LEU A 377 2.67 5.44 22.59
CA LEU A 377 2.24 5.94 21.28
C LEU A 377 1.17 7.04 21.38
N ALA A 378 0.73 7.44 22.58
CA ALA A 378 -0.37 8.40 22.77
C ALA A 378 -0.09 9.79 22.19
N ASP A 379 1.17 10.25 22.25
CA ASP A 379 1.63 11.57 21.82
C ASP A 379 2.61 11.51 20.63
N GLN A 380 2.71 10.35 19.97
CA GLN A 380 3.59 10.18 18.82
C GLN A 380 2.86 10.37 17.49
N ARG A 381 3.55 11.07 16.55
CA ARG A 381 3.13 11.16 15.14
C ARG A 381 3.50 9.86 14.43
N ASN A 382 2.75 8.80 14.69
CA ASN A 382 3.02 7.49 14.15
C ASN A 382 2.15 7.22 12.91
N GLN A 383 2.73 7.40 11.73
CA GLN A 383 2.05 7.23 10.44
C GLN A 383 2.45 5.94 9.71
N GLY A 384 3.22 5.05 10.35
CA GLY A 384 3.69 3.80 9.78
C GLY A 384 5.04 3.93 9.09
N ASP A 385 5.25 3.18 8.01
CA ASP A 385 6.52 3.04 7.29
C ASP A 385 7.18 4.36 6.89
N VAL A 386 8.50 4.40 6.94
CA VAL A 386 9.36 5.54 6.55
C VAL A 386 10.20 5.25 5.30
N GLY A 387 9.91 4.14 4.60
CA GLY A 387 10.52 3.77 3.32
C GLY A 387 9.94 4.55 2.13
N SER A 388 9.81 3.89 0.98
CA SER A 388 9.26 4.48 -0.24
C SER A 388 7.80 4.95 -0.10
N SER A 389 7.06 4.39 0.86
CA SER A 389 5.67 4.76 1.17
C SER A 389 5.53 5.99 2.08
N MET A 390 6.64 6.59 2.52
CA MET A 390 6.60 7.74 3.43
C MET A 390 5.91 8.95 2.81
N VAL A 391 4.93 9.50 3.53
CA VAL A 391 4.23 10.75 3.17
C VAL A 391 4.52 11.81 4.24
N SER A 392 4.98 12.98 3.81
CA SER A 392 5.25 14.11 4.70
C SER A 392 4.00 14.97 4.86
N ALA A 393 3.19 14.68 5.87
CA ALA A 393 2.03 15.52 6.19
C ALA A 393 2.46 16.90 6.73
N PRO A 394 1.84 18.00 6.26
CA PRO A 394 2.15 19.34 6.78
C PRO A 394 1.78 19.50 8.27
N THR A 395 0.76 18.79 8.71
CA THR A 395 0.31 18.71 10.10
C THR A 395 -0.03 17.26 10.43
N SER A 396 -0.01 16.92 11.70
CA SER A 396 -0.43 15.60 12.17
C SER A 396 -0.99 15.74 13.57
N VAL A 397 -2.17 15.17 13.80
CA VAL A 397 -2.88 15.18 15.07
C VAL A 397 -2.64 13.87 15.79
N THR A 398 -1.99 13.92 16.95
CA THR A 398 -1.77 12.75 17.81
C THR A 398 -3.07 12.38 18.55
N ILE A 399 -3.13 11.18 19.11
CA ILE A 399 -4.28 10.76 19.92
C ILE A 399 -4.41 11.68 21.16
N LEU A 400 -3.27 12.09 21.72
CA LEU A 400 -3.27 13.09 22.80
C LEU A 400 -3.91 14.41 22.35
N ASP A 401 -3.52 14.95 21.19
CA ASP A 401 -4.06 16.22 20.68
C ASP A 401 -5.58 16.12 20.50
N GLY A 402 -6.07 15.07 19.82
CA GLY A 402 -7.50 14.88 19.57
C GLY A 402 -8.32 14.71 20.85
N LEU A 403 -7.85 13.95 21.82
CA LEU A 403 -8.52 13.82 23.11
C LEU A 403 -8.40 15.06 23.98
N GLN A 404 -7.26 15.77 23.94
CA GLN A 404 -7.06 17.01 24.69
C GLN A 404 -7.99 18.12 24.22
N GLU A 405 -8.23 18.24 22.93
CA GLU A 405 -9.16 19.21 22.35
C GLU A 405 -10.60 18.97 22.86
N ARG A 406 -11.00 17.70 23.02
CA ARG A 406 -12.35 17.30 23.39
C ARG A 406 -12.59 17.25 24.90
N LEU A 407 -11.63 16.76 25.66
CA LEU A 407 -11.79 16.52 27.10
C LEU A 407 -11.23 17.66 27.97
N GLY A 408 -10.31 18.46 27.41
CA GLY A 408 -9.70 19.57 28.15
C GLY A 408 -9.04 19.09 29.45
N HIS A 409 -9.36 19.73 30.56
CA HIS A 409 -8.82 19.42 31.88
C HIS A 409 -9.22 18.04 32.45
N ARG A 410 -10.21 17.37 31.85
CA ARG A 410 -10.61 16.01 32.23
C ARG A 410 -9.60 14.94 31.73
N LEU A 411 -8.76 15.28 30.74
CA LEU A 411 -7.71 14.38 30.26
C LEU A 411 -6.46 14.53 31.11
N ILE A 412 -5.93 13.41 31.58
CA ILE A 412 -4.68 13.32 32.32
C ILE A 412 -3.70 12.50 31.52
N ARG A 413 -2.71 13.15 30.91
CA ARG A 413 -1.61 12.46 30.23
C ARG A 413 -0.62 11.93 31.26
N VAL A 414 -0.35 10.64 31.22
CA VAL A 414 0.64 9.94 32.05
C VAL A 414 1.83 9.60 31.18
N ALA A 415 2.92 10.35 31.30
CA ALA A 415 4.12 10.16 30.48
C ALA A 415 4.98 8.96 30.95
N ASP A 416 4.95 8.66 32.24
CA ASP A 416 5.64 7.49 32.76
C ASP A 416 4.86 6.21 32.42
N THR A 417 5.45 5.41 31.54
CA THR A 417 4.89 4.13 31.07
C THR A 417 5.26 2.95 31.95
N SER A 418 5.91 3.17 33.09
CA SER A 418 6.14 2.09 34.04
C SER A 418 4.81 1.52 34.57
N PRO A 419 4.65 0.19 34.68
CA PRO A 419 3.42 -0.41 35.14
C PRO A 419 2.90 0.14 36.47
N ALA A 420 3.80 0.48 37.40
CA ALA A 420 3.45 1.01 38.72
C ALA A 420 2.87 2.44 38.65
N ALA A 421 3.51 3.33 37.91
CA ALA A 421 3.05 4.72 37.75
C ALA A 421 1.72 4.77 36.96
N ALA A 422 1.62 3.96 35.92
CA ALA A 422 0.41 3.84 35.13
C ALA A 422 -0.78 3.32 35.95
N ALA A 423 -0.59 2.27 36.74
CA ALA A 423 -1.62 1.76 37.64
C ALA A 423 -2.04 2.79 38.71
N ALA A 424 -1.08 3.54 39.27
CA ALA A 424 -1.38 4.58 40.24
C ALA A 424 -2.25 5.69 39.64
N ALA A 425 -1.97 6.14 38.44
CA ALA A 425 -2.73 7.16 37.72
C ALA A 425 -4.13 6.66 37.32
N ALA A 426 -4.22 5.41 36.87
CA ALA A 426 -5.47 4.82 36.40
C ALA A 426 -6.46 4.52 37.57
N ARG A 427 -5.96 4.26 38.78
CA ARG A 427 -6.81 3.94 39.94
C ARG A 427 -7.79 5.04 40.29
N GLY A 428 -7.44 6.29 40.07
CA GLY A 428 -8.30 7.45 40.36
C GLY A 428 -9.02 8.03 39.13
N ALA A 429 -8.97 7.34 37.99
CA ALA A 429 -9.62 7.78 36.77
C ALA A 429 -10.93 7.01 36.52
N ASP A 430 -11.92 7.66 35.92
CA ASP A 430 -13.20 7.05 35.52
C ASP A 430 -13.02 6.08 34.35
N ALA A 431 -12.01 6.35 33.49
CA ALA A 431 -11.58 5.46 32.42
C ALA A 431 -10.07 5.61 32.17
N ALA A 432 -9.44 4.53 31.72
CA ALA A 432 -8.04 4.51 31.31
C ALA A 432 -7.93 4.12 29.84
N VAL A 433 -7.35 4.99 29.02
CA VAL A 433 -7.08 4.77 27.60
C VAL A 433 -5.58 4.53 27.43
N ILE A 434 -5.20 3.36 26.93
CA ILE A 434 -3.82 2.94 26.71
C ILE A 434 -3.55 2.87 25.22
N VAL A 435 -2.55 3.59 24.72
CA VAL A 435 -2.14 3.56 23.31
C VAL A 435 -0.81 2.84 23.16
N VAL A 436 -0.85 1.67 22.55
CA VAL A 436 0.30 0.77 22.35
C VAL A 436 0.34 0.23 20.93
N GLY A 437 1.39 -0.49 20.57
CA GLY A 437 1.49 -1.13 19.26
C GLY A 437 2.85 -0.98 18.61
N LEU A 438 2.83 -0.86 17.31
CA LEU A 438 4.00 -0.88 16.44
C LEU A 438 4.32 0.51 15.87
N SER A 439 5.51 0.64 15.32
CA SER A 439 6.01 1.82 14.63
C SER A 439 6.90 1.41 13.45
N SER A 440 7.41 2.37 12.70
CA SER A 440 8.36 2.14 11.61
C SER A 440 9.67 1.45 12.01
N VAL A 441 9.94 1.30 13.32
CA VAL A 441 11.07 0.51 13.81
C VAL A 441 10.75 -0.98 13.82
N ASP A 442 9.49 -1.33 13.96
CA ASP A 442 9.04 -2.71 14.13
C ASP A 442 8.67 -3.39 12.80
N GLU A 443 8.17 -2.63 11.86
CA GLU A 443 7.72 -3.11 10.55
C GLU A 443 7.83 -2.02 9.46
N GLY A 444 7.91 -2.41 8.22
CA GLY A 444 8.00 -1.50 7.06
C GLY A 444 8.94 -2.00 5.99
N GLU A 445 9.23 -1.16 5.02
CA GLU A 445 10.16 -1.48 3.94
C GLU A 445 11.58 -1.68 4.48
N SER A 446 12.22 -2.78 4.07
CA SER A 446 13.56 -3.15 4.51
C SER A 446 14.63 -2.81 3.47
N MET A 447 15.75 -2.31 3.97
CA MET A 447 17.00 -2.17 3.19
C MET A 447 17.97 -3.33 3.42
N ILE A 448 17.54 -4.40 4.10
CA ILE A 448 18.34 -5.61 4.30
C ILE A 448 18.52 -6.32 2.95
N GLY A 449 19.75 -6.78 2.66
CA GLY A 449 20.06 -7.44 1.37
C GLY A 449 20.43 -6.51 0.22
N VAL A 450 20.30 -5.20 0.39
CA VAL A 450 20.74 -4.19 -0.58
C VAL A 450 22.23 -4.31 -0.89
N ASP A 451 23.06 -4.70 0.05
CA ASP A 451 24.49 -4.96 -0.14
C ASP A 451 24.74 -6.08 -1.17
N THR A 452 23.99 -7.18 -1.09
CA THR A 452 24.06 -8.29 -2.06
C THR A 452 23.55 -7.86 -3.42
N ALA A 453 22.39 -7.21 -3.48
CA ALA A 453 21.80 -6.69 -4.70
C ALA A 453 22.70 -5.63 -5.36
N THR A 454 23.26 -4.71 -4.56
CA THR A 454 24.20 -3.69 -5.04
C THR A 454 25.51 -4.30 -5.54
N THR A 455 26.01 -5.36 -4.88
CA THR A 455 27.21 -6.07 -5.35
C THR A 455 26.96 -6.74 -6.69
N GLN A 456 25.78 -7.30 -6.91
CA GLN A 456 25.38 -7.86 -8.20
C GLN A 456 25.25 -6.77 -9.27
N LEU A 457 24.63 -5.64 -8.95
CA LEU A 457 24.47 -4.48 -9.82
C LEU A 457 25.83 -3.83 -10.19
N LEU A 458 26.71 -3.72 -9.18
CA LEU A 458 28.04 -3.11 -9.34
C LEU A 458 29.11 -4.13 -9.79
N GLY A 459 28.74 -5.40 -9.95
CA GLY A 459 29.71 -6.47 -10.30
C GLY A 459 30.57 -6.17 -11.52
N GLY A 460 30.03 -5.42 -12.50
CA GLY A 460 30.79 -4.85 -13.61
C GLY A 460 31.60 -3.59 -13.26
N ILE A 461 31.12 -2.75 -12.34
CA ILE A 461 31.71 -1.45 -11.97
C ILE A 461 32.69 -1.59 -10.80
N ALA A 462 32.45 -2.55 -9.89
CA ALA A 462 33.34 -2.83 -8.75
C ALA A 462 34.75 -3.23 -9.17
N ARG A 463 34.90 -3.75 -10.39
CA ARG A 463 36.20 -4.05 -11.00
C ARG A 463 37.04 -2.80 -11.23
N PHE A 464 36.40 -1.62 -11.34
CA PHE A 464 37.07 -0.33 -11.64
C PHE A 464 37.06 0.67 -10.48
N ARG A 465 36.30 0.40 -9.38
CA ARG A 465 36.19 1.33 -8.21
C ARG A 465 36.07 0.58 -6.89
N PRO A 466 37.11 -0.05 -6.38
CA PRO A 466 37.06 -0.81 -5.12
C PRO A 466 36.69 0.04 -3.90
N VAL A 467 36.96 1.34 -3.92
CA VAL A 467 36.63 2.27 -2.82
C VAL A 467 35.11 2.50 -2.74
N ALA A 468 34.42 2.65 -3.89
CA ALA A 468 32.96 2.82 -3.92
C ALA A 468 32.25 1.55 -3.41
N ALA A 469 32.73 0.37 -3.78
CA ALA A 469 32.20 -0.90 -3.29
C ALA A 469 32.42 -1.07 -1.78
N ALA A 470 33.57 -0.61 -1.24
CA ALA A 470 33.84 -0.60 0.18
C ALA A 470 32.92 0.36 0.96
N LEU A 471 32.68 1.57 0.42
CA LEU A 471 31.76 2.56 1.02
C LEU A 471 30.30 2.06 1.04
N VAL A 472 29.85 1.41 -0.02
CA VAL A 472 28.51 0.79 -0.08
C VAL A 472 28.38 -0.34 0.95
N LYS A 473 29.42 -1.19 1.11
CA LYS A 473 29.44 -2.22 2.14
C LYS A 473 29.41 -1.65 3.56
N VAL A 474 30.10 -0.54 3.81
CA VAL A 474 30.09 0.15 5.11
C VAL A 474 28.71 0.80 5.36
N ALA A 475 28.14 1.47 4.36
CA ALA A 475 26.81 2.08 4.47
C ALA A 475 25.71 1.01 4.72
N ALA A 476 25.77 -0.11 4.01
CA ALA A 476 24.88 -1.25 4.22
C ALA A 476 25.05 -1.88 5.62
N ARG A 477 26.29 -1.91 6.13
CA ARG A 477 26.58 -2.42 7.48
C ARG A 477 26.06 -1.49 8.57
N VAL A 478 26.13 -0.19 8.35
CA VAL A 478 25.54 0.84 9.25
C VAL A 478 24.02 0.82 9.19
N ALA A 479 23.42 0.65 8.00
CA ALA A 479 21.98 0.47 7.85
C ALA A 479 21.46 -0.81 8.54
N LYS A 480 22.25 -1.89 8.51
CA LYS A 480 21.97 -3.14 9.25
C LYS A 480 21.99 -2.98 10.77
N LEU A 481 22.79 -2.03 11.30
CA LEU A 481 22.86 -1.70 12.72
C LEU A 481 21.69 -0.82 13.19
N LYS A 482 21.09 -0.06 12.27
CA LYS A 482 19.85 0.69 12.51
C LYS A 482 18.72 -0.11 11.84
N ARG A 483 18.14 -1.08 12.55
CA ARG A 483 16.92 -1.75 12.08
C ARG A 483 15.79 -0.72 12.01
N PHE A 484 15.46 -0.28 10.80
CA PHE A 484 14.20 0.36 10.49
C PHE A 484 13.43 -0.59 9.58
N GLY A 485 12.18 -0.88 9.94
CA GLY A 485 11.31 -1.72 9.15
C GLY A 485 11.74 -3.21 9.11
N GLY A 486 11.29 -3.88 8.07
CA GLY A 486 11.51 -5.29 7.83
C GLY A 486 10.35 -6.17 8.27
N ASP A 487 10.53 -7.47 8.06
CA ASP A 487 9.51 -8.47 8.39
C ASP A 487 9.48 -8.72 9.90
N ARG A 488 8.28 -8.93 10.43
CA ARG A 488 8.05 -9.24 11.84
C ARG A 488 8.18 -10.74 12.10
N ARG A 489 9.06 -11.09 13.03
CA ARG A 489 9.25 -12.46 13.50
C ARG A 489 8.30 -12.82 14.65
N ASP A 490 7.71 -11.82 15.30
CA ASP A 490 6.74 -11.97 16.38
C ASP A 490 5.53 -11.06 16.10
N LEU A 491 4.34 -11.64 16.11
CA LEU A 491 3.09 -10.92 15.88
C LEU A 491 2.47 -10.35 17.16
N ARG A 492 3.08 -10.58 18.32
CA ARG A 492 2.59 -10.07 19.60
C ARG A 492 3.02 -8.63 19.85
N LEU A 493 2.35 -7.96 20.78
CA LEU A 493 2.85 -6.73 21.38
C LEU A 493 4.14 -6.98 22.16
N ARG A 494 4.91 -5.94 22.37
CA ARG A 494 6.09 -5.98 23.23
C ARG A 494 5.72 -6.39 24.65
N PRO A 495 6.57 -7.15 25.37
CA PRO A 495 6.29 -7.57 26.74
C PRO A 495 6.00 -6.40 27.70
N GLU A 496 6.66 -5.25 27.51
CA GLU A 496 6.45 -4.03 28.30
C GLU A 496 5.05 -3.43 28.07
N ASP A 497 4.54 -3.46 26.84
CA ASP A 497 3.19 -2.98 26.52
C ASP A 497 2.13 -3.88 27.18
N VAL A 498 2.34 -5.20 27.16
CA VAL A 498 1.45 -6.17 27.83
C VAL A 498 1.48 -5.99 29.34
N ALA A 499 2.67 -5.76 29.94
CA ALA A 499 2.80 -5.50 31.36
C ALA A 499 2.08 -4.22 31.79
N LEU A 500 2.16 -3.16 30.97
CA LEU A 500 1.44 -1.91 31.16
C LEU A 500 -0.08 -2.14 31.15
N ILE A 501 -0.60 -2.83 30.11
CA ILE A 501 -2.02 -3.15 29.97
C ILE A 501 -2.54 -3.88 31.21
N ARG A 502 -1.86 -4.94 31.61
CA ARG A 502 -2.29 -5.75 32.76
C ARG A 502 -2.28 -4.98 34.06
N ALA A 503 -1.25 -4.17 34.31
CA ALA A 503 -1.15 -3.38 35.53
C ALA A 503 -2.30 -2.35 35.65
N VAL A 504 -2.70 -1.76 34.55
CA VAL A 504 -3.81 -0.81 34.49
C VAL A 504 -5.16 -1.54 34.61
N ALA A 505 -5.35 -2.64 33.91
CA ALA A 505 -6.60 -3.41 33.94
C ALA A 505 -6.94 -3.96 35.34
N GLN A 506 -5.92 -4.29 36.15
CA GLN A 506 -6.11 -4.72 37.53
C GLN A 506 -6.70 -3.66 38.45
N VAL A 507 -6.58 -2.38 38.12
CA VAL A 507 -6.98 -1.27 39.00
C VAL A 507 -8.09 -0.39 38.40
N ASN A 508 -8.37 -0.52 37.11
CA ASN A 508 -9.42 0.24 36.43
C ASN A 508 -10.25 -0.69 35.53
N ALA A 509 -11.51 -0.93 35.91
CA ALA A 509 -12.40 -1.81 35.18
C ALA A 509 -12.74 -1.28 33.76
N ARG A 510 -12.71 0.06 33.52
CA ARG A 510 -12.93 0.68 32.23
C ARG A 510 -11.59 0.97 31.53
N THR A 511 -10.79 -0.08 31.38
CA THR A 511 -9.54 -0.01 30.62
C THR A 511 -9.83 -0.25 29.12
N VAL A 512 -9.49 0.72 28.31
CA VAL A 512 -9.61 0.72 26.84
C VAL A 512 -8.22 0.69 26.24
N VAL A 513 -7.95 -0.25 25.35
CA VAL A 513 -6.67 -0.34 24.63
C VAL A 513 -6.87 0.07 23.18
N VAL A 514 -6.13 1.07 22.73
CA VAL A 514 -5.99 1.48 21.32
C VAL A 514 -4.71 0.89 20.78
N VAL A 515 -4.83 0.02 19.78
CA VAL A 515 -3.70 -0.68 19.17
C VAL A 515 -3.34 -0.03 17.84
N ILE A 516 -2.08 0.36 17.67
CA ILE A 516 -1.51 0.92 16.44
C ILE A 516 -0.64 -0.13 15.76
N GLY A 517 -0.80 -0.32 14.44
CA GLY A 517 0.05 -1.24 13.66
C GLY A 517 -0.43 -1.41 12.23
N GLY A 518 0.40 -1.99 11.37
CA GLY A 518 0.16 -2.12 9.94
C GLY A 518 -0.25 -3.53 9.48
N GLY A 519 -0.59 -4.42 10.41
CA GLY A 519 -0.97 -5.79 10.09
C GLY A 519 -1.56 -6.51 11.29
N THR A 520 -1.64 -7.83 11.22
CA THR A 520 -2.13 -8.67 12.31
C THR A 520 -1.28 -8.50 13.57
N ILE A 521 -1.92 -8.26 14.70
CA ILE A 521 -1.32 -8.26 16.04
C ILE A 521 -2.08 -9.28 16.88
N VAL A 522 -1.36 -10.26 17.41
CA VAL A 522 -1.94 -11.26 18.33
C VAL A 522 -2.21 -10.58 19.68
N VAL A 523 -3.48 -10.54 20.05
CA VAL A 523 -3.94 -9.85 21.28
C VAL A 523 -4.21 -10.81 22.43
N ASP A 524 -4.36 -12.10 22.16
CA ASP A 524 -4.52 -13.13 23.18
C ASP A 524 -3.19 -13.34 23.96
N PRO A 525 -3.19 -13.50 25.28
CA PRO A 525 -4.37 -13.57 26.15
C PRO A 525 -4.76 -12.26 26.84
N TRP A 526 -4.08 -11.14 26.60
CA TRP A 526 -4.27 -9.91 27.37
C TRP A 526 -5.59 -9.17 27.07
N ASP A 527 -6.19 -9.39 25.90
CA ASP A 527 -7.45 -8.75 25.51
C ASP A 527 -8.61 -9.13 26.44
N ALA A 528 -8.55 -10.32 27.04
CA ALA A 528 -9.52 -10.77 28.02
C ALA A 528 -9.48 -9.97 29.34
N ASP A 529 -8.37 -9.32 29.65
CA ASP A 529 -8.15 -8.56 30.87
C ASP A 529 -8.79 -7.16 30.80
N VAL A 530 -9.12 -6.65 29.59
CA VAL A 530 -9.55 -5.27 29.38
C VAL A 530 -11.02 -5.16 28.95
N ALA A 531 -11.59 -3.98 29.11
CA ALA A 531 -12.98 -3.73 28.79
C ALA A 531 -13.22 -3.50 27.29
N ALA A 532 -12.30 -2.82 26.59
CA ALA A 532 -12.41 -2.60 25.16
C ALA A 532 -11.06 -2.62 24.46
N VAL A 533 -11.05 -3.07 23.19
CA VAL A 533 -9.90 -3.06 22.30
C VAL A 533 -10.30 -2.45 20.97
N LEU A 534 -9.64 -1.36 20.59
CA LEU A 534 -9.81 -0.68 19.31
C LEU A 534 -8.50 -0.80 18.49
N LEU A 535 -8.54 -1.49 17.37
CA LEU A 535 -7.44 -1.53 16.41
C LEU A 535 -7.58 -0.34 15.46
N ALA A 536 -6.66 0.62 15.60
CA ALA A 536 -6.69 1.88 14.88
C ALA A 536 -5.76 1.91 13.66
N TRP A 537 -4.98 0.86 13.43
CA TRP A 537 -3.97 0.78 12.39
C TRP A 537 -2.95 1.92 12.51
N TYR A 538 -2.37 2.38 11.35
CA TYR A 538 -1.72 3.69 11.25
C TYR A 538 -2.74 4.67 10.64
N PRO A 539 -3.36 5.53 11.45
CA PRO A 539 -4.59 6.22 11.07
C PRO A 539 -4.37 7.51 10.25
N GLY A 540 -3.14 7.80 9.81
CA GLY A 540 -2.84 8.98 9.02
C GLY A 540 -2.80 10.31 9.80
N MET A 541 -2.80 11.42 9.05
CA MET A 541 -2.57 12.74 9.65
C MET A 541 -3.67 13.25 10.57
N GLU A 542 -4.91 12.80 10.38
CA GLU A 542 -6.07 13.18 11.19
C GLU A 542 -6.49 12.08 12.19
N GLY A 543 -5.61 11.10 12.39
CA GLY A 543 -5.89 9.92 13.22
C GLY A 543 -6.27 10.25 14.65
N GLY A 544 -5.66 11.26 15.27
CA GLY A 544 -6.01 11.68 16.63
C GLY A 544 -7.44 12.16 16.77
N HIS A 545 -7.93 12.97 15.82
CA HIS A 545 -9.32 13.40 15.79
C HIS A 545 -10.27 12.21 15.58
N ALA A 546 -9.97 11.35 14.59
CA ALA A 546 -10.81 10.20 14.27
C ALA A 546 -10.95 9.22 15.46
N ILE A 547 -9.86 8.94 16.16
CA ILE A 547 -9.86 8.06 17.34
C ILE A 547 -10.61 8.72 18.50
N ALA A 548 -10.45 10.03 18.72
CA ALA A 548 -11.22 10.75 19.72
C ALA A 548 -12.74 10.70 19.42
N ASP A 549 -13.15 10.88 18.17
CA ASP A 549 -14.55 10.79 17.74
C ASP A 549 -15.15 9.40 18.03
N ILE A 550 -14.38 8.33 17.78
CA ILE A 550 -14.83 6.97 18.12
C ILE A 550 -14.93 6.81 19.62
N LEU A 551 -13.86 7.09 20.36
CA LEU A 551 -13.83 6.88 21.80
C LEU A 551 -14.93 7.65 22.54
N LEU A 552 -15.31 8.83 22.04
CA LEU A 552 -16.34 9.69 22.62
C LEU A 552 -17.74 9.47 22.01
N GLY A 553 -17.85 8.64 20.97
CA GLY A 553 -19.12 8.21 20.39
C GLY A 553 -19.73 9.11 19.33
N ASP A 554 -18.98 10.06 18.78
CA ASP A 554 -19.44 10.89 17.66
C ASP A 554 -19.40 10.12 16.34
N THR A 555 -18.48 9.15 16.25
CA THR A 555 -18.33 8.25 15.11
C THR A 555 -18.52 6.80 15.53
N GLU A 556 -19.34 6.07 14.77
CA GLU A 556 -19.53 4.63 14.89
C GLU A 556 -18.28 3.89 14.39
N PRO A 557 -17.65 2.99 15.17
CA PRO A 557 -16.61 2.10 14.67
C PRO A 557 -17.24 1.09 13.70
N ALA A 558 -17.01 1.30 12.41
CA ALA A 558 -17.62 0.49 11.36
C ALA A 558 -16.64 -0.47 10.67
N GLY A 559 -15.37 -0.40 11.04
CA GLY A 559 -14.30 -1.21 10.44
C GLY A 559 -14.52 -2.71 10.64
N ARG A 560 -14.09 -3.48 9.65
CA ARG A 560 -14.07 -4.94 9.67
C ARG A 560 -12.68 -5.42 9.29
N LEU A 561 -12.17 -6.43 9.99
CA LEU A 561 -10.83 -6.95 9.76
C LEU A 561 -10.63 -7.38 8.30
N PRO A 562 -9.63 -6.85 7.59
CA PRO A 562 -9.23 -7.35 6.28
C PRO A 562 -8.21 -8.49 6.36
N VAL A 563 -7.89 -8.95 7.57
CA VAL A 563 -6.98 -10.05 7.90
C VAL A 563 -7.50 -10.78 9.13
N ALA A 564 -7.26 -12.08 9.24
CA ALA A 564 -7.57 -12.83 10.45
C ALA A 564 -6.54 -12.53 11.57
N ILE A 565 -7.00 -12.57 12.82
CA ILE A 565 -6.14 -12.55 14.01
C ILE A 565 -6.24 -13.93 14.67
N PRO A 566 -5.17 -14.74 14.67
CA PRO A 566 -5.15 -16.05 15.30
C PRO A 566 -5.00 -15.90 16.84
N HIS A 567 -5.30 -16.99 17.57
CA HIS A 567 -4.93 -17.07 18.99
C HIS A 567 -3.42 -17.13 19.19
N ARG A 568 -2.72 -17.81 18.30
CA ARG A 568 -1.26 -17.97 18.34
C ARG A 568 -0.66 -17.80 16.94
N GLN A 569 0.49 -17.17 16.87
CA GLN A 569 1.24 -17.04 15.61
C GLN A 569 1.52 -18.41 14.95
N SER A 570 1.73 -19.47 15.75
CA SER A 570 1.98 -20.83 15.25
C SER A 570 0.80 -21.44 14.51
N ASP A 571 -0.40 -20.86 14.61
CA ASP A 571 -1.61 -21.34 13.95
C ASP A 571 -1.66 -20.91 12.46
N LEU A 572 -0.70 -20.09 12.03
CA LEU A 572 -0.54 -19.60 10.66
C LEU A 572 0.73 -20.16 10.00
N PRO A 573 0.84 -20.12 8.66
CA PRO A 573 2.04 -20.56 7.96
C PRO A 573 3.30 -19.85 8.49
N GLN A 574 4.33 -20.63 8.81
CA GLN A 574 5.62 -20.10 9.25
C GLN A 574 6.49 -19.84 8.03
N VAL A 575 7.07 -18.64 7.94
CA VAL A 575 7.94 -18.21 6.86
C VAL A 575 9.36 -18.00 7.38
N ASP A 576 10.34 -18.56 6.70
CA ASP A 576 11.74 -18.20 6.88
C ASP A 576 12.04 -16.93 6.09
N TRP A 577 12.14 -15.81 6.80
CA TRP A 577 12.39 -14.49 6.20
C TRP A 577 13.77 -14.37 5.56
N ASP A 578 14.70 -15.28 5.87
CA ASP A 578 16.04 -15.33 5.28
C ASP A 578 16.17 -16.35 4.13
N ALA A 579 15.09 -17.04 3.77
CA ALA A 579 15.09 -18.06 2.75
C ALA A 579 15.55 -17.55 1.38
N THR A 580 16.23 -18.43 0.63
CA THR A 580 16.52 -18.22 -0.80
C THR A 580 15.48 -18.84 -1.71
N THR A 581 14.66 -19.73 -1.17
CA THR A 581 13.51 -20.34 -1.84
C THR A 581 12.39 -20.50 -0.84
N VAL A 582 11.20 -20.10 -1.20
CA VAL A 582 9.98 -20.24 -0.41
C VAL A 582 8.87 -20.81 -1.31
N ARG A 583 8.00 -21.61 -0.72
CA ARG A 583 6.82 -22.11 -1.42
C ARG A 583 5.57 -21.42 -0.91
N TYR A 584 4.80 -20.82 -1.80
CA TYR A 584 3.48 -20.30 -1.52
C TYR A 584 2.44 -21.29 -2.05
N ASP A 585 1.41 -21.53 -1.24
CA ASP A 585 0.29 -22.43 -1.56
C ASP A 585 -1.04 -21.68 -1.43
N ARG A 586 -2.15 -22.41 -1.41
CA ARG A 586 -3.51 -21.86 -1.29
C ARG A 586 -3.98 -21.63 0.16
N TRP A 587 -3.07 -21.84 1.13
CA TRP A 587 -3.40 -21.82 2.56
C TRP A 587 -2.62 -20.72 3.28
N TRP A 588 -3.31 -19.64 3.61
CA TRP A 588 -2.78 -18.52 4.37
C TRP A 588 -3.92 -17.91 5.20
N GLY A 589 -3.63 -17.06 6.22
CA GLY A 589 -4.59 -16.32 7.00
C GLY A 589 -5.79 -17.15 7.45
N GLN A 590 -7.01 -16.66 7.25
CA GLN A 590 -8.25 -17.35 7.59
C GLN A 590 -8.37 -18.72 6.93
N ARG A 591 -7.92 -18.87 5.69
CA ARG A 591 -8.01 -20.14 4.96
C ARG A 591 -7.22 -21.27 5.62
N THR A 592 -6.07 -20.94 6.22
CA THR A 592 -5.29 -21.93 7.01
C THR A 592 -6.07 -22.35 8.24
N LEU A 593 -6.62 -21.39 8.97
CA LEU A 593 -7.39 -21.65 10.18
C LEU A 593 -8.62 -22.52 9.88
N ASP A 594 -9.35 -22.22 8.81
CA ASP A 594 -10.53 -22.97 8.40
C ASP A 594 -10.17 -24.40 7.99
N ARG A 595 -9.09 -24.60 7.18
CA ARG A 595 -8.61 -25.93 6.80
C ARG A 595 -8.28 -26.80 8.02
N ASP A 596 -7.61 -26.20 9.01
CA ASP A 596 -7.12 -26.94 10.17
C ASP A 596 -8.16 -27.02 11.29
N GLY A 597 -9.36 -26.44 11.09
CA GLY A 597 -10.42 -26.42 12.09
C GLY A 597 -10.07 -25.63 13.35
N ILE A 598 -9.17 -24.64 13.21
CA ILE A 598 -8.69 -23.81 14.31
C ILE A 598 -9.52 -22.50 14.31
N PRO A 599 -10.28 -22.19 15.37
CA PRO A 599 -10.99 -20.93 15.43
C PRO A 599 -10.01 -19.76 15.50
N ALA A 600 -10.28 -18.69 14.75
CA ALA A 600 -9.57 -17.43 14.91
C ALA A 600 -9.94 -16.76 16.23
N ALA A 601 -9.02 -16.02 16.83
CA ALA A 601 -9.36 -15.10 17.93
C ALA A 601 -10.34 -14.03 17.45
N TYR A 602 -10.06 -13.49 16.24
CA TYR A 602 -10.94 -12.60 15.51
C TYR A 602 -10.83 -12.95 14.00
N PRO A 603 -11.91 -13.47 13.40
CA PRO A 603 -11.87 -13.91 12.01
C PRO A 603 -11.82 -12.75 11.02
N LEU A 604 -11.45 -13.04 9.78
CA LEU A 604 -11.59 -12.14 8.65
C LEU A 604 -13.04 -11.58 8.63
N GLY A 605 -13.18 -10.28 8.42
CA GLY A 605 -14.47 -9.60 8.40
C GLY A 605 -15.06 -9.27 9.78
N PHE A 606 -14.40 -9.64 10.88
CA PHE A 606 -14.86 -9.32 12.21
C PHE A 606 -14.74 -7.83 12.54
N GLY A 607 -15.70 -7.32 13.30
CA GLY A 607 -15.69 -5.99 13.89
C GLY A 607 -17.01 -5.72 14.61
N LEU A 608 -16.92 -5.10 15.78
CA LEU A 608 -18.09 -4.65 16.57
C LEU A 608 -18.46 -3.21 16.19
N GLY A 609 -19.68 -2.81 16.53
CA GLY A 609 -20.17 -1.45 16.45
C GLY A 609 -20.82 -1.01 17.77
N TYR A 610 -21.29 0.24 17.81
CA TYR A 610 -22.10 0.76 18.92
C TYR A 610 -23.61 0.53 18.69
N THR A 611 -23.97 0.01 17.52
CA THR A 611 -25.32 -0.44 17.19
C THR A 611 -25.29 -1.90 16.73
N THR A 612 -26.44 -2.54 16.66
CA THR A 612 -26.59 -3.94 16.27
C THR A 612 -27.40 -4.05 14.98
N PHE A 613 -27.09 -5.09 14.20
CA PHE A 613 -27.77 -5.38 12.95
C PHE A 613 -28.26 -6.82 12.94
N GLU A 614 -29.42 -7.04 12.34
CA GLU A 614 -29.96 -8.35 12.02
C GLU A 614 -29.91 -8.56 10.51
N LEU A 615 -29.48 -9.74 10.09
CA LEU A 615 -29.49 -10.20 8.72
C LEU A 615 -30.58 -11.26 8.55
N ALA A 616 -31.50 -11.05 7.63
CA ALA A 616 -32.63 -11.94 7.39
C ALA A 616 -32.88 -12.11 5.86
N ASP A 617 -33.74 -13.05 5.53
CA ASP A 617 -34.30 -13.25 4.19
C ASP A 617 -33.23 -13.41 3.08
N LEU A 618 -32.16 -14.18 3.37
CA LEU A 618 -31.17 -14.49 2.33
C LEU A 618 -31.82 -15.22 1.17
N ALA A 619 -31.84 -14.60 0.01
CA ALA A 619 -32.29 -15.18 -1.24
C ALA A 619 -31.13 -15.26 -2.23
N VAL A 620 -30.90 -16.45 -2.79
CA VAL A 620 -29.90 -16.68 -3.82
C VAL A 620 -30.58 -17.17 -5.09
N SER A 621 -30.29 -16.54 -6.21
CA SER A 621 -30.79 -16.96 -7.53
C SER A 621 -29.64 -17.00 -8.54
N GLN A 622 -29.62 -18.02 -9.37
CA GLN A 622 -28.68 -18.13 -10.46
C GLN A 622 -29.13 -17.19 -11.60
N LEU A 623 -28.19 -16.40 -12.11
CA LEU A 623 -28.43 -15.48 -13.22
C LEU A 623 -28.15 -16.19 -14.57
N ASP A 624 -26.91 -16.60 -14.78
CA ASP A 624 -26.45 -17.36 -15.90
C ASP A 624 -25.09 -18.02 -15.60
N GLY A 625 -24.84 -19.21 -16.16
CA GLY A 625 -23.57 -19.91 -15.97
C GLY A 625 -23.17 -20.00 -14.49
N GLU A 626 -22.06 -19.39 -14.12
CA GLU A 626 -21.49 -19.38 -12.77
C GLU A 626 -21.87 -18.12 -11.96
N ARG A 627 -22.71 -17.21 -12.50
CA ARG A 627 -23.11 -15.98 -11.83
C ARG A 627 -24.36 -16.19 -10.99
N PHE A 628 -24.31 -15.69 -9.76
CA PHE A 628 -25.41 -15.73 -8.82
C PHE A 628 -25.74 -14.32 -8.34
N ASN A 629 -27.02 -14.11 -8.06
CA ASN A 629 -27.50 -12.93 -7.35
C ASN A 629 -27.84 -13.36 -5.93
N ALA A 630 -27.30 -12.65 -4.93
CA ALA A 630 -27.64 -12.83 -3.54
C ALA A 630 -28.24 -11.54 -2.97
N ALA A 631 -29.35 -11.65 -2.29
CA ALA A 631 -30.03 -10.55 -1.63
C ALA A 631 -30.26 -10.90 -0.17
N VAL A 632 -30.10 -9.93 0.72
CA VAL A 632 -30.32 -10.08 2.16
C VAL A 632 -30.93 -8.80 2.70
N THR A 633 -31.86 -8.94 3.65
CA THR A 633 -32.43 -7.83 4.41
C THR A 633 -31.51 -7.50 5.58
N VAL A 634 -31.08 -6.23 5.68
CA VAL A 634 -30.27 -5.72 6.78
C VAL A 634 -31.09 -4.75 7.60
N THR A 635 -31.33 -5.08 8.87
CA THR A 635 -32.09 -4.24 9.80
C THR A 635 -31.20 -3.74 10.92
N ASN A 636 -31.13 -2.42 11.12
CA ASN A 636 -30.50 -1.85 12.31
C ASN A 636 -31.45 -2.04 13.50
N THR A 637 -31.07 -2.89 14.44
CA THR A 637 -31.88 -3.23 15.65
C THR A 637 -31.49 -2.42 16.87
N GLY A 638 -30.42 -1.60 16.77
CA GLY A 638 -30.00 -0.73 17.86
C GLY A 638 -30.59 0.69 17.75
N ILE A 639 -30.15 1.56 18.66
CA ILE A 639 -30.70 2.93 18.82
C ILE A 639 -29.84 4.01 18.13
N ARG A 640 -28.72 3.62 17.48
CA ARG A 640 -27.78 4.54 16.83
C ARG A 640 -27.71 4.27 15.34
N PRO A 641 -27.49 5.28 14.52
CA PRO A 641 -27.11 5.04 13.13
C PRO A 641 -25.78 4.28 13.07
N GLY A 642 -25.63 3.40 12.08
CA GLY A 642 -24.40 2.64 11.89
C GLY A 642 -24.28 2.10 10.48
N ARG A 643 -23.14 1.47 10.18
CA ARG A 643 -22.85 0.78 8.94
C ARG A 643 -22.62 -0.69 9.19
N HIS A 644 -23.06 -1.51 8.27
CA HIS A 644 -22.80 -2.95 8.29
C HIS A 644 -22.21 -3.39 6.95
N VAL A 645 -21.18 -4.22 7.00
CA VAL A 645 -20.60 -4.87 5.84
C VAL A 645 -21.22 -6.24 5.70
N VAL A 646 -21.96 -6.47 4.63
CA VAL A 646 -22.49 -7.79 4.30
C VAL A 646 -21.41 -8.56 3.54
N GLN A 647 -21.00 -9.69 4.10
CA GLN A 647 -20.02 -10.58 3.50
C GLN A 647 -20.74 -11.86 3.05
N ILE A 648 -20.53 -12.25 1.80
CA ILE A 648 -21.12 -13.44 1.20
C ILE A 648 -20.01 -14.37 0.77
N TYR A 649 -19.99 -15.59 1.31
CA TYR A 649 -19.01 -16.61 1.01
C TYR A 649 -19.66 -17.77 0.24
N ALA A 650 -19.02 -18.18 -0.85
CA ALA A 650 -19.35 -19.43 -1.51
C ALA A 650 -18.49 -20.55 -0.91
N VAL A 651 -19.13 -21.60 -0.43
CA VAL A 651 -18.46 -22.77 0.13
C VAL A 651 -18.62 -23.92 -0.82
N GLN A 652 -17.49 -24.50 -1.28
CA GLN A 652 -17.55 -25.75 -2.04
C GLN A 652 -17.85 -26.92 -1.08
N PRO A 653 -18.68 -27.89 -1.50
CA PRO A 653 -18.87 -29.11 -0.74
C PRO A 653 -17.54 -29.85 -0.53
N ALA A 654 -17.36 -30.48 0.61
CA ALA A 654 -16.10 -31.11 1.04
C ALA A 654 -15.63 -32.30 0.17
N ASP A 655 -16.41 -32.75 -0.80
CA ASP A 655 -16.17 -33.93 -1.61
C ASP A 655 -15.94 -33.65 -3.13
N THR A 656 -15.55 -32.45 -3.50
CA THR A 656 -15.22 -32.12 -4.89
C THR A 656 -13.79 -31.67 -5.08
#